data_c2944ac8b3f46326274d917a8fc2660f
#
_entry.id   c2944ac8b3f46326274d917a8fc2660f
#
_cell.length_a   1.000
_cell.length_b   1.000
_cell.length_c   1.000
_cell.angle_alpha   90.00
_cell.angle_beta   90.00
_cell.angle_gamma   90.00
#
_symmetry.space_group_name_H-M   'P 1'
#
loop_
_entity.id
_entity.type
_entity.pdbx_description
1 polymer ?
#
loop_
_entity_poly.entity_id
_entity_poly.type
_entity_poly.pdbx_seq_one_letter_code
_entity_poly.pdbx_strand_id
1 'polypeptide(L)'
;MAIEREEQDLNEQFHASKEYGADQIQILEGLEAVRKRPGMYIGSTSVRGLHHLVYEIVDNSVDEALAGFCDNITVTIHKDNSITVEDDGRGIPVDLQKKAGKSALEVVFTVLHAGGKFGGSGYKVSGGLHGVGASVVNALSSFLDVTVCKDGKVYTMSFSKGKVTKEIECIGTCTEEEHGTKVHFLPDAEIFEESIYDFDTLKVRLRETAFLTKNLRIKLVDEREEELREMTFHYEGGIKEFVRYLNKGKEALYPDVIYCEGEKEHILVEVAMQHNDSYTENIYTFVNNINTPEGGTHLTGFKNALTKTFNDYARQNKLLKDSEPNLSGEDIREGLTCIISVKIEDPQFEGQTKQKLGTSEAQIAVQGIVSEQLTYFLEQNPAVARVMCEKSIMAQRARAAARKARDLTRRKSALDGVGLPGKLADCSSKDAERCEIFIVEGDSALGPAKEGRNPETQAVLPLRGKVLNVQKARLDRIYANEEIKGMITAFGTGINEDFDLSKLRYHKIIIMTDADVDGAHIATLMLTFIYNFMPELIKEGHVYLAQPPLFNITKNKKHYYAYSDEEYQNILKEIGAEGADVSRFKGLGEMDTEELAETTMDPETRTLLRVNMEEDDKAELDITFTTLMGDQVEPRREFIEKNARYVKNLDV
;
A
#
# COMPACT_ATOMS: atom_id res chain seq x y z
N MET A 1 -13.96 14.86 -44.49
CA MET A 1 -12.70 15.50 -44.95
C MET A 1 -11.86 16.13 -43.86
N ALA A 2 -12.41 16.88 -42.87
CA ALA A 2 -11.61 17.36 -41.74
C ALA A 2 -11.32 16.26 -40.72
N ILE A 3 -12.32 15.49 -40.34
CA ILE A 3 -12.23 14.34 -39.42
C ILE A 3 -11.30 13.23 -39.97
N GLU A 4 -11.41 12.96 -41.27
CA GLU A 4 -10.54 11.97 -41.95
C GLU A 4 -9.06 12.43 -42.04
N ARG A 5 -8.79 13.72 -42.01
CA ARG A 5 -7.41 14.25 -41.93
C ARG A 5 -6.84 14.18 -40.49
N GLU A 6 -7.64 14.45 -39.50
CA GLU A 6 -7.19 14.31 -38.07
C GLU A 6 -6.94 12.83 -37.71
N GLU A 7 -7.76 11.88 -38.17
CA GLU A 7 -7.51 10.45 -38.01
C GLU A 7 -6.28 9.94 -38.80
N GLN A 8 -6.00 10.53 -39.97
CA GLN A 8 -4.78 10.21 -40.71
C GLN A 8 -3.52 10.79 -40.07
N ASP A 9 -3.58 12.03 -39.57
CA ASP A 9 -2.45 12.66 -38.86
C ASP A 9 -2.16 11.97 -37.52
N LEU A 10 -3.19 11.53 -36.79
CA LEU A 10 -3.01 10.71 -35.56
C LEU A 10 -2.41 9.32 -35.90
N ASN A 11 -2.86 8.67 -36.97
CA ASN A 11 -2.30 7.37 -37.36
C ASN A 11 -0.85 7.49 -37.87
N GLU A 12 -0.46 8.57 -38.54
CA GLU A 12 0.95 8.79 -38.94
C GLU A 12 1.88 9.04 -37.77
N GLN A 13 1.40 9.63 -36.66
CA GLN A 13 2.20 9.80 -35.43
C GLN A 13 2.51 8.50 -34.68
N PHE A 14 1.68 7.45 -34.84
CA PHE A 14 1.86 6.15 -34.19
C PHE A 14 2.49 5.08 -35.09
N HIS A 15 2.71 5.33 -36.37
CA HIS A 15 3.42 4.40 -37.22
C HIS A 15 4.94 4.59 -37.14
N ALA A 16 5.61 3.57 -36.56
CA ALA A 16 7.07 3.48 -36.62
C ALA A 16 7.52 3.48 -38.09
N SER A 17 8.64 4.14 -38.37
CA SER A 17 9.23 4.15 -39.73
C SER A 17 9.44 2.73 -40.22
N LYS A 18 9.12 2.46 -41.50
CA LYS A 18 9.30 1.13 -42.13
C LYS A 18 10.79 0.72 -42.26
N GLU A 19 11.72 1.67 -42.10
CA GLU A 19 13.16 1.42 -42.09
C GLU A 19 13.64 1.29 -40.65
N TYR A 20 13.82 0.06 -40.19
CA TYR A 20 14.47 -0.26 -38.91
C TYR A 20 15.89 -0.74 -39.18
N GLY A 21 16.85 0.18 -39.11
CA GLY A 21 18.27 -0.08 -39.36
C GLY A 21 19.10 -0.02 -38.07
N ALA A 22 20.35 -0.43 -38.15
CA ALA A 22 21.31 -0.44 -37.02
C ALA A 22 21.50 0.95 -36.40
N ASP A 23 21.39 2.01 -37.19
CA ASP A 23 21.53 3.41 -36.74
C ASP A 23 20.40 3.89 -35.83
N GLN A 24 19.27 3.14 -35.79
CA GLN A 24 18.15 3.43 -34.89
C GLN A 24 18.28 2.75 -33.53
N ILE A 25 19.26 1.86 -33.37
CA ILE A 25 19.56 1.21 -32.09
C ILE A 25 20.43 2.17 -31.27
N GLN A 26 19.82 2.79 -30.26
CA GLN A 26 20.53 3.65 -29.32
C GLN A 26 21.13 2.81 -28.19
N ILE A 27 22.42 2.93 -27.98
CA ILE A 27 23.12 2.36 -26.83
C ILE A 27 23.17 3.45 -25.76
N LEU A 28 22.52 3.18 -24.63
CA LEU A 28 22.57 4.06 -23.47
C LEU A 28 23.64 3.53 -22.50
N GLU A 29 24.62 4.34 -22.19
CA GLU A 29 25.72 3.97 -21.30
C GLU A 29 25.55 4.63 -19.92
N GLY A 30 25.87 3.87 -18.87
CA GLY A 30 25.95 4.38 -17.50
C GLY A 30 24.65 4.98 -16.99
N LEU A 31 24.75 6.12 -16.30
CA LEU A 31 23.62 6.78 -15.63
C LEU A 31 22.68 7.54 -16.57
N GLU A 32 23.03 7.71 -17.84
CA GLU A 32 22.10 8.27 -18.84
C GLU A 32 20.90 7.35 -19.10
N ALA A 33 21.11 6.03 -19.00
CA ALA A 33 20.05 5.04 -19.11
C ALA A 33 19.00 5.23 -17.99
N VAL A 34 19.47 5.50 -16.77
CA VAL A 34 18.61 5.75 -15.60
C VAL A 34 17.74 7.00 -15.82
N ARG A 35 18.34 8.10 -16.27
CA ARG A 35 17.62 9.36 -16.54
C ARG A 35 16.59 9.25 -17.67
N LYS A 36 16.89 8.45 -18.72
CA LYS A 36 15.96 8.22 -19.84
C LYS A 36 14.81 7.28 -19.51
N ARG A 37 15.03 6.33 -18.60
CA ARG A 37 14.05 5.30 -18.22
C ARG A 37 14.01 5.11 -16.69
N PRO A 38 13.69 6.17 -15.92
CA PRO A 38 13.71 6.11 -14.45
C PRO A 38 12.78 5.04 -13.89
N GLY A 39 11.60 4.83 -14.51
CA GLY A 39 10.63 3.81 -14.10
C GLY A 39 11.19 2.38 -14.04
N MET A 40 12.24 2.05 -14.81
CA MET A 40 12.90 0.74 -14.72
C MET A 40 13.64 0.51 -13.40
N TYR A 41 14.04 1.59 -12.72
CA TYR A 41 14.86 1.54 -11.49
C TYR A 41 14.06 1.89 -10.23
N ILE A 42 13.14 2.85 -10.32
CA ILE A 42 12.33 3.35 -9.18
C ILE A 42 10.83 3.07 -9.33
N GLY A 43 10.43 2.30 -10.34
CA GLY A 43 9.03 1.90 -10.59
C GLY A 43 8.18 2.97 -11.27
N SER A 44 8.27 4.23 -10.87
CA SER A 44 7.52 5.35 -11.47
C SER A 44 8.24 6.68 -11.25
N THR A 45 7.78 7.76 -11.90
CA THR A 45 8.22 9.15 -11.66
C THR A 45 7.21 9.95 -10.84
N SER A 46 6.18 9.29 -10.33
CA SER A 46 5.19 9.84 -9.42
C SER A 46 5.78 10.05 -8.00
N VAL A 47 4.95 10.51 -7.06
CA VAL A 47 5.27 10.64 -5.63
C VAL A 47 5.89 9.36 -5.05
N ARG A 48 5.44 8.17 -5.49
CA ARG A 48 6.01 6.88 -5.06
C ARG A 48 7.48 6.75 -5.43
N GLY A 49 7.83 7.00 -6.69
CA GLY A 49 9.23 6.95 -7.14
C GLY A 49 10.10 8.01 -6.47
N LEU A 50 9.51 9.17 -6.12
CA LEU A 50 10.20 10.19 -5.35
C LEU A 50 10.62 9.67 -3.97
N HIS A 51 9.69 9.06 -3.22
CA HIS A 51 9.98 8.49 -1.89
C HIS A 51 10.95 7.31 -1.97
N HIS A 52 10.94 6.57 -3.08
CA HIS A 52 11.86 5.46 -3.30
C HIS A 52 13.34 5.88 -3.28
N LEU A 53 13.66 7.11 -3.69
CA LEU A 53 15.03 7.65 -3.57
C LEU A 53 15.50 7.67 -2.11
N VAL A 54 14.63 8.04 -1.18
CA VAL A 54 14.94 8.04 0.26
C VAL A 54 15.17 6.61 0.74
N TYR A 55 14.31 5.68 0.32
CA TYR A 55 14.40 4.27 0.73
C TYR A 55 15.71 3.63 0.28
N GLU A 56 16.18 3.91 -0.94
CA GLU A 56 17.45 3.38 -1.44
C GLU A 56 18.68 3.83 -0.60
N ILE A 57 18.69 5.07 -0.11
CA ILE A 57 19.76 5.54 0.76
C ILE A 57 19.61 4.98 2.18
N VAL A 58 18.40 4.98 2.75
CA VAL A 58 18.11 4.40 4.07
C VAL A 58 18.46 2.91 4.10
N ASP A 59 18.11 2.14 3.06
CA ASP A 59 18.41 0.71 2.97
C ASP A 59 19.93 0.44 2.99
N ASN A 60 20.75 1.34 2.46
CA ASN A 60 22.20 1.22 2.60
C ASN A 60 22.67 1.38 4.05
N SER A 61 22.09 2.32 4.80
CA SER A 61 22.35 2.51 6.23
C SER A 61 21.82 1.32 7.07
N VAL A 62 20.68 0.77 6.69
CA VAL A 62 20.12 -0.45 7.31
C VAL A 62 21.00 -1.67 7.07
N ASP A 63 21.63 -1.79 5.89
CA ASP A 63 22.60 -2.85 5.62
C ASP A 63 23.84 -2.77 6.55
N GLU A 64 24.28 -1.55 6.91
CA GLU A 64 25.30 -1.36 7.96
C GLU A 64 24.80 -1.83 9.33
N ALA A 65 23.52 -1.56 9.66
CA ALA A 65 22.91 -2.03 10.90
C ALA A 65 22.77 -3.56 10.94
N LEU A 66 22.36 -4.20 9.83
CA LEU A 66 22.30 -5.65 9.70
C LEU A 66 23.69 -6.31 9.79
N ALA A 67 24.73 -5.59 9.37
CA ALA A 67 26.13 -6.00 9.54
C ALA A 67 26.67 -5.74 10.97
N GLY A 68 25.91 -5.08 11.84
CA GLY A 68 26.26 -4.80 13.23
C GLY A 68 27.14 -3.58 13.43
N PHE A 69 27.12 -2.62 12.52
CA PHE A 69 28.00 -1.44 12.55
C PHE A 69 27.25 -0.09 12.60
N CYS A 70 25.92 -0.10 12.62
CA CYS A 70 25.11 1.12 12.68
C CYS A 70 23.98 0.95 13.70
N ASP A 71 23.87 1.92 14.62
CA ASP A 71 22.85 1.97 15.66
C ASP A 71 21.86 3.13 15.45
N ASN A 72 22.26 4.17 14.71
CA ASN A 72 21.45 5.37 14.54
C ASN A 72 21.40 5.81 13.05
N ILE A 73 20.17 6.10 12.59
CA ILE A 73 19.92 6.70 11.28
C ILE A 73 19.06 7.94 11.49
N THR A 74 19.43 9.06 10.86
CA THR A 74 18.63 10.28 10.86
C THR A 74 18.23 10.63 9.44
N VAL A 75 16.95 10.84 9.20
CA VAL A 75 16.39 11.30 7.92
C VAL A 75 15.79 12.69 8.12
N THR A 76 16.25 13.68 7.38
CA THR A 76 15.80 15.07 7.50
C THR A 76 15.23 15.56 6.18
N ILE A 77 14.01 16.10 6.22
CA ILE A 77 13.37 16.83 5.12
C ILE A 77 13.66 18.32 5.35
N HIS A 78 14.40 18.94 4.47
CA HIS A 78 14.78 20.34 4.59
C HIS A 78 13.72 21.29 4.02
N LYS A 79 13.86 22.60 4.30
CA LYS A 79 12.94 23.65 3.84
C LYS A 79 12.82 23.77 2.33
N ASP A 80 13.88 23.45 1.60
CA ASP A 80 13.92 23.40 0.14
C ASP A 80 13.44 22.08 -0.44
N ASN A 81 12.92 21.18 0.44
CA ASN A 81 12.48 19.85 0.12
C ASN A 81 13.61 18.91 -0.35
N SER A 82 14.88 19.22 -0.03
CA SER A 82 15.98 18.25 -0.11
C SER A 82 15.94 17.28 1.07
N ILE A 83 16.61 16.14 0.91
CA ILE A 83 16.69 15.09 1.94
C ILE A 83 18.14 14.93 2.39
N THR A 84 18.33 14.81 3.69
CA THR A 84 19.55 14.27 4.29
C THR A 84 19.28 12.94 4.94
N VAL A 85 20.08 11.92 4.62
CA VAL A 85 20.17 10.65 5.37
C VAL A 85 21.56 10.56 5.97
N GLU A 86 21.64 10.38 7.28
CA GLU A 86 22.88 10.30 8.04
C GLU A 86 22.86 9.04 8.91
N ASP A 87 23.94 8.25 8.85
CA ASP A 87 24.13 7.04 9.65
C ASP A 87 25.48 7.07 10.40
N ASP A 88 25.56 6.28 11.45
CA ASP A 88 26.78 6.03 12.22
C ASP A 88 27.48 4.70 11.84
N GLY A 89 27.28 4.22 10.61
CA GLY A 89 27.93 3.03 10.07
C GLY A 89 29.43 3.19 9.84
N ARG A 90 30.09 2.19 9.22
CA ARG A 90 31.55 2.19 8.98
C ARG A 90 32.05 3.29 8.03
N GLY A 91 31.14 4.02 7.39
CA GLY A 91 31.46 4.96 6.33
C GLY A 91 31.86 4.28 5.00
N ILE A 92 31.36 4.80 3.89
CA ILE A 92 31.69 4.31 2.54
C ILE A 92 33.23 4.40 2.35
N PRO A 93 33.90 3.35 1.77
CA PRO A 93 35.32 3.41 1.51
C PRO A 93 35.70 4.58 0.58
N VAL A 94 36.78 5.28 0.91
CA VAL A 94 37.27 6.45 0.17
C VAL A 94 38.52 6.16 -0.67
N ASP A 95 39.10 4.98 -0.45
CA ASP A 95 40.31 4.53 -1.14
C ASP A 95 40.13 4.34 -2.64
N LEU A 96 41.23 4.30 -3.37
CA LEU A 96 41.24 4.08 -4.82
C LEU A 96 40.81 2.64 -5.16
N GLN A 97 39.71 2.52 -5.89
CA GLN A 97 39.30 1.25 -6.49
C GLN A 97 40.16 0.95 -7.73
N LYS A 98 41.07 -0.01 -7.60
CA LYS A 98 42.12 -0.27 -8.57
C LYS A 98 41.64 -0.58 -10.00
N LYS A 99 40.50 -1.26 -10.15
CA LYS A 99 39.92 -1.62 -11.46
C LYS A 99 39.29 -0.42 -12.17
N ALA A 100 38.64 0.46 -11.43
CA ALA A 100 37.98 1.63 -11.96
C ALA A 100 38.91 2.85 -12.11
N GLY A 101 40.04 2.86 -11.40
CA GLY A 101 40.95 4.02 -11.36
C GLY A 101 40.36 5.26 -10.68
N LYS A 102 39.29 5.09 -9.89
CA LYS A 102 38.49 6.11 -9.20
C LYS A 102 38.39 5.80 -7.71
N SER A 103 38.04 6.77 -6.88
CA SER A 103 37.74 6.48 -5.48
C SER A 103 36.55 5.50 -5.35
N ALA A 104 36.54 4.66 -4.33
CA ALA A 104 35.42 3.75 -4.11
C ALA A 104 34.10 4.52 -3.90
N LEU A 105 34.14 5.69 -3.25
CA LEU A 105 33.02 6.60 -3.09
C LEU A 105 32.46 7.04 -4.45
N GLU A 106 33.30 7.48 -5.39
CA GLU A 106 32.88 7.83 -6.75
C GLU A 106 32.25 6.64 -7.47
N VAL A 107 32.86 5.46 -7.37
CA VAL A 107 32.36 4.23 -8.03
C VAL A 107 30.96 3.88 -7.55
N VAL A 108 30.68 3.95 -6.24
CA VAL A 108 29.36 3.66 -5.67
C VAL A 108 28.27 4.58 -6.21
N PHE A 109 28.57 5.86 -6.44
CA PHE A 109 27.58 6.83 -6.90
C PHE A 109 27.54 7.04 -8.42
N THR A 110 28.52 6.55 -9.19
CA THR A 110 28.56 6.79 -10.65
C THR A 110 28.53 5.55 -11.52
N VAL A 111 28.71 4.36 -10.95
CA VAL A 111 28.77 3.11 -11.71
C VAL A 111 27.62 2.20 -11.31
N LEU A 112 26.81 1.78 -12.30
CA LEU A 112 25.76 0.79 -12.08
C LEU A 112 26.39 -0.59 -11.81
N HIS A 113 25.72 -1.39 -10.98
CA HIS A 113 26.18 -2.73 -10.59
C HIS A 113 27.56 -2.73 -9.92
N ALA A 114 27.84 -1.70 -9.14
CA ALA A 114 29.05 -1.59 -8.34
C ALA A 114 28.69 -1.49 -6.85
N GLY A 115 29.39 -2.26 -6.01
CA GLY A 115 29.17 -2.22 -4.55
C GLY A 115 29.89 -3.33 -3.81
N GLY A 116 30.00 -3.20 -2.50
CA GLY A 116 30.63 -4.18 -1.60
C GLY A 116 29.76 -5.41 -1.27
N LYS A 117 28.56 -5.50 -1.87
CA LYS A 117 27.55 -6.52 -1.55
C LYS A 117 27.55 -7.71 -2.54
N PHE A 118 28.43 -7.72 -3.54
CA PHE A 118 28.57 -8.80 -4.52
C PHE A 118 29.59 -9.85 -4.08
N GLY A 119 29.25 -10.74 -3.12
CA GLY A 119 30.08 -11.89 -2.77
C GLY A 119 31.38 -11.59 -2.02
N GLY A 120 31.47 -10.47 -1.33
CA GLY A 120 32.58 -10.09 -0.46
C GLY A 120 32.31 -10.39 1.00
N SER A 121 33.39 -10.45 1.83
CA SER A 121 33.29 -10.64 3.27
C SER A 121 32.65 -9.46 4.04
N GLY A 122 32.24 -8.39 3.35
CA GLY A 122 31.75 -7.16 3.96
C GLY A 122 30.32 -7.22 4.49
N TYR A 123 29.45 -7.98 3.82
CA TYR A 123 28.04 -8.17 4.20
C TYR A 123 27.64 -9.62 3.97
N LYS A 124 27.15 -10.28 5.01
CA LYS A 124 26.57 -11.63 4.90
C LYS A 124 25.12 -11.60 4.46
N VAL A 125 24.41 -10.57 4.86
CA VAL A 125 22.99 -10.33 4.53
C VAL A 125 22.87 -8.86 4.14
N SER A 126 22.20 -8.58 3.03
CA SER A 126 21.88 -7.22 2.62
C SER A 126 20.57 -7.14 1.86
N GLY A 127 19.87 -6.00 1.98
CA GLY A 127 18.70 -5.66 1.16
C GLY A 127 19.09 -5.17 -0.24
N GLY A 128 20.24 -4.47 -0.33
CA GLY A 128 20.78 -3.90 -1.56
C GLY A 128 21.49 -4.95 -2.43
N LEU A 129 20.76 -5.72 -3.22
CA LEU A 129 21.29 -6.84 -4.01
C LEU A 129 21.89 -6.43 -5.36
N HIS A 130 21.44 -5.33 -5.96
CA HIS A 130 21.73 -5.00 -7.36
C HIS A 130 22.88 -3.99 -7.53
N GLY A 131 23.32 -3.34 -6.43
CA GLY A 131 24.40 -2.33 -6.46
C GLY A 131 24.07 -1.13 -7.36
N VAL A 132 22.82 -0.69 -7.38
CA VAL A 132 22.35 0.42 -8.22
C VAL A 132 21.74 1.58 -7.44
N GLY A 133 21.23 1.38 -6.21
CA GLY A 133 20.45 2.36 -5.49
C GLY A 133 21.10 3.72 -5.36
N ALA A 134 22.31 3.79 -4.81
CA ALA A 134 23.03 5.06 -4.64
C ALA A 134 23.30 5.78 -5.98
N SER A 135 23.67 5.05 -7.02
CA SER A 135 23.93 5.61 -8.36
C SER A 135 22.66 6.06 -9.06
N VAL A 136 21.52 5.38 -8.81
CA VAL A 136 20.19 5.79 -9.29
C VAL A 136 19.75 7.09 -8.61
N VAL A 137 19.90 7.22 -7.28
CA VAL A 137 19.59 8.46 -6.57
C VAL A 137 20.42 9.62 -7.10
N ASN A 138 21.73 9.41 -7.31
CA ASN A 138 22.59 10.42 -7.92
C ASN A 138 22.12 10.82 -9.33
N ALA A 139 21.80 9.85 -10.19
CA ALA A 139 21.34 10.11 -11.55
C ALA A 139 20.05 10.94 -11.60
N LEU A 140 19.16 10.75 -10.62
CA LEU A 140 17.83 11.36 -10.55
C LEU A 140 17.78 12.61 -9.66
N SER A 141 18.94 13.10 -9.17
CA SER A 141 19.04 14.29 -8.33
C SER A 141 19.67 15.46 -9.07
N SER A 142 19.17 16.67 -8.84
CA SER A 142 19.74 17.92 -9.34
C SER A 142 21.09 18.20 -8.69
N PHE A 143 21.23 17.90 -7.40
CA PHE A 143 22.51 17.79 -6.71
C PHE A 143 22.50 16.61 -5.71
N LEU A 144 23.66 16.10 -5.42
CA LEU A 144 23.90 15.11 -4.37
C LEU A 144 25.28 15.32 -3.76
N ASP A 145 25.30 15.55 -2.45
CA ASP A 145 26.53 15.72 -1.65
C ASP A 145 26.69 14.54 -0.69
N VAL A 146 27.87 13.97 -0.68
CA VAL A 146 28.21 12.88 0.24
C VAL A 146 29.33 13.34 1.16
N THR A 147 29.12 13.15 2.47
CA THR A 147 30.14 13.33 3.50
C THR A 147 30.37 12.01 4.20
N VAL A 148 31.63 11.61 4.33
CA VAL A 148 32.04 10.36 4.98
C VAL A 148 33.01 10.69 6.10
N CYS A 149 32.69 10.25 7.31
CA CYS A 149 33.63 10.24 8.44
C CYS A 149 34.24 8.84 8.55
N LYS A 150 35.56 8.73 8.35
CA LYS A 150 36.27 7.46 8.35
C LYS A 150 37.74 7.64 8.68
N ASP A 151 38.27 6.74 9.51
CA ASP A 151 39.71 6.70 9.89
C ASP A 151 40.24 8.05 10.40
N GLY A 152 39.41 8.73 11.24
CA GLY A 152 39.75 10.03 11.83
C GLY A 152 39.69 11.22 10.89
N LYS A 153 39.15 11.07 9.68
CA LYS A 153 39.07 12.13 8.66
C LYS A 153 37.66 12.26 8.10
N VAL A 154 37.32 13.49 7.71
CA VAL A 154 36.05 13.80 7.06
C VAL A 154 36.31 14.10 5.57
N TYR A 155 35.68 13.32 4.72
CA TYR A 155 35.76 13.46 3.26
C TYR A 155 34.44 13.94 2.71
N THR A 156 34.47 14.73 1.63
CA THR A 156 33.27 15.14 0.89
C THR A 156 33.48 14.96 -0.61
N MET A 157 32.37 14.70 -1.30
CA MET A 157 32.29 14.62 -2.75
C MET A 157 30.92 15.08 -3.22
N SER A 158 30.84 15.79 -4.36
CA SER A 158 29.58 16.34 -4.87
C SER A 158 29.28 15.89 -6.28
N PHE A 159 28.00 15.77 -6.57
CA PHE A 159 27.48 15.31 -7.86
C PHE A 159 26.29 16.15 -8.31
N SER A 160 25.99 16.12 -9.60
CA SER A 160 24.79 16.67 -10.19
C SER A 160 24.36 15.82 -11.39
N LYS A 161 23.12 15.37 -11.40
CA LYS A 161 22.53 14.59 -12.50
C LYS A 161 23.41 13.41 -12.93
N GLY A 162 23.99 12.71 -11.93
CA GLY A 162 24.86 11.56 -12.13
C GLY A 162 26.34 11.87 -12.46
N LYS A 163 26.72 13.14 -12.54
CA LYS A 163 28.10 13.56 -12.88
C LYS A 163 28.79 14.15 -11.66
N VAL A 164 30.11 13.88 -11.53
CA VAL A 164 30.95 14.49 -10.51
C VAL A 164 31.03 15.99 -10.75
N THR A 165 30.72 16.80 -9.75
CA THR A 165 30.89 18.28 -9.78
C THR A 165 32.03 18.74 -8.89
N LYS A 166 32.31 17.99 -7.81
CA LYS A 166 33.46 18.20 -6.94
C LYS A 166 34.09 16.85 -6.62
N GLU A 167 35.38 16.74 -6.94
CA GLU A 167 36.18 15.56 -6.62
C GLU A 167 36.25 15.35 -5.11
N ILE A 168 36.62 14.11 -4.69
CA ILE A 168 36.76 13.77 -3.28
C ILE A 168 37.82 14.64 -2.62
N GLU A 169 37.49 15.27 -1.51
CA GLU A 169 38.37 16.16 -0.74
C GLU A 169 38.27 15.83 0.76
N CYS A 170 39.40 15.82 1.45
CA CYS A 170 39.42 15.77 2.91
C CYS A 170 39.18 17.19 3.44
N ILE A 171 38.05 17.41 4.10
CA ILE A 171 37.62 18.74 4.61
C ILE A 171 37.86 18.96 6.10
N GLY A 172 38.23 17.89 6.82
CA GLY A 172 38.42 17.98 8.26
C GLY A 172 38.87 16.68 8.89
N THR A 173 38.87 16.69 10.23
CA THR A 173 39.18 15.52 11.05
C THR A 173 38.01 15.22 11.96
N CYS A 174 37.78 13.97 12.29
CA CYS A 174 36.84 13.49 13.31
C CYS A 174 37.61 12.66 14.35
N THR A 175 36.99 12.26 15.41
CA THR A 175 37.60 11.33 16.37
C THR A 175 37.68 9.93 15.75
N GLU A 176 38.51 9.05 16.31
CA GLU A 176 38.60 7.65 15.83
C GLU A 176 37.31 6.86 16.07
N GLU A 177 36.47 7.32 17.01
CA GLU A 177 35.19 6.72 17.37
C GLU A 177 34.03 7.25 16.50
N GLU A 178 34.20 8.41 15.87
CA GLU A 178 33.25 8.97 14.94
C GLU A 178 33.41 8.37 13.56
N HIS A 179 32.36 7.74 13.05
CA HIS A 179 32.31 7.17 11.71
C HIS A 179 30.88 7.28 11.17
N GLY A 180 30.72 7.17 9.88
CA GLY A 180 29.40 7.17 9.25
C GLY A 180 29.38 7.79 7.87
N THR A 181 28.18 7.77 7.27
CA THR A 181 27.91 8.37 5.98
C THR A 181 26.75 9.34 6.08
N LYS A 182 26.89 10.49 5.44
CA LYS A 182 25.82 11.49 5.27
C LYS A 182 25.63 11.76 3.80
N VAL A 183 24.41 11.52 3.31
CA VAL A 183 24.01 11.77 1.92
C VAL A 183 22.94 12.84 1.91
N HIS A 184 23.20 13.96 1.23
CA HIS A 184 22.27 15.06 1.07
C HIS A 184 21.96 15.24 -0.41
N PHE A 185 20.68 15.20 -0.80
CA PHE A 185 20.28 15.27 -2.21
C PHE A 185 18.96 16.00 -2.41
N LEU A 186 18.80 16.58 -3.60
CA LEU A 186 17.56 17.18 -4.07
C LEU A 186 17.14 16.50 -5.37
N PRO A 187 15.94 15.93 -5.45
CA PRO A 187 15.43 15.32 -6.68
C PRO A 187 15.40 16.31 -7.85
N ASP A 188 15.56 15.79 -9.06
CA ASP A 188 15.53 16.60 -10.27
C ASP A 188 14.09 16.82 -10.74
N ALA A 189 13.59 18.05 -10.61
CA ALA A 189 12.24 18.43 -11.01
C ALA A 189 11.95 18.27 -12.53
N GLU A 190 12.99 18.04 -13.35
CA GLU A 190 12.78 17.70 -14.78
C GLU A 190 12.32 16.25 -14.97
N ILE A 191 12.43 15.39 -13.93
CA ILE A 191 12.12 13.96 -13.99
C ILE A 191 10.83 13.62 -13.25
N PHE A 192 10.65 14.22 -12.06
CA PHE A 192 9.50 13.92 -11.20
C PHE A 192 8.35 14.86 -11.48
N GLU A 193 7.13 14.30 -11.55
CA GLU A 193 5.88 15.04 -11.73
C GLU A 193 5.60 15.96 -10.53
N GLU A 194 5.94 15.48 -9.34
CA GLU A 194 5.86 16.18 -8.08
C GLU A 194 7.14 15.92 -7.28
N SER A 195 7.69 16.98 -6.66
CA SER A 195 8.95 16.91 -5.92
C SER A 195 8.79 17.21 -4.43
N ILE A 196 7.58 17.02 -3.88
CA ILE A 196 7.27 17.28 -2.47
C ILE A 196 7.21 15.96 -1.71
N TYR A 197 8.07 15.80 -0.71
CA TYR A 197 8.07 14.63 0.16
C TYR A 197 6.90 14.69 1.16
N ASP A 198 6.22 13.56 1.33
CA ASP A 198 5.21 13.39 2.37
C ASP A 198 5.84 12.78 3.63
N PHE A 199 5.68 13.49 4.76
CA PHE A 199 6.23 13.05 6.05
C PHE A 199 5.58 11.76 6.54
N ASP A 200 4.26 11.62 6.34
CA ASP A 200 3.53 10.46 6.86
C ASP A 200 3.87 9.19 6.09
N THR A 201 4.11 9.28 4.79
CA THR A 201 4.61 8.18 3.95
C THR A 201 6.00 7.71 4.44
N LEU A 202 6.95 8.64 4.63
CA LEU A 202 8.27 8.29 5.16
C LEU A 202 8.19 7.70 6.59
N LYS A 203 7.33 8.26 7.44
CA LYS A 203 7.10 7.79 8.81
C LYS A 203 6.68 6.32 8.86
N VAL A 204 5.77 5.90 7.99
CA VAL A 204 5.28 4.51 7.92
C VAL A 204 6.43 3.56 7.60
N ARG A 205 7.16 3.83 6.53
CA ARG A 205 8.27 2.98 6.07
C ARG A 205 9.42 2.92 7.08
N LEU A 206 9.83 4.05 7.65
CA LEU A 206 10.91 4.11 8.62
C LEU A 206 10.55 3.40 9.95
N ARG A 207 9.28 3.47 10.37
CA ARG A 207 8.77 2.71 11.52
C ARG A 207 8.85 1.21 11.28
N GLU A 208 8.40 0.73 10.12
CA GLU A 208 8.48 -0.67 9.71
C GLU A 208 9.92 -1.18 9.72
N THR A 209 10.83 -0.41 9.14
CA THR A 209 12.26 -0.71 9.11
C THR A 209 12.85 -0.83 10.53
N ALA A 210 12.45 0.06 11.45
CA ALA A 210 12.90 0.00 12.84
C ALA A 210 12.35 -1.23 13.60
N PHE A 211 11.13 -1.68 13.31
CA PHE A 211 10.61 -2.95 13.86
C PHE A 211 11.38 -4.17 13.37
N LEU A 212 11.80 -4.17 12.10
CA LEU A 212 12.51 -5.29 11.47
C LEU A 212 13.98 -5.38 11.87
N THR A 213 14.55 -4.27 12.37
CA THR A 213 15.97 -4.19 12.79
C THR A 213 16.04 -3.87 14.27
N LYS A 214 16.13 -4.92 15.09
CA LYS A 214 16.20 -4.76 16.56
C LYS A 214 17.29 -3.77 16.98
N ASN A 215 16.98 -2.92 17.95
CA ASN A 215 17.88 -1.90 18.53
C ASN A 215 18.28 -0.75 17.60
N LEU A 216 17.97 -0.77 16.31
CA LEU A 216 18.20 0.36 15.42
C LEU A 216 17.30 1.53 15.81
N ARG A 217 17.88 2.71 15.95
CA ARG A 217 17.18 3.97 16.19
C ARG A 217 17.09 4.75 14.88
N ILE A 218 15.88 5.05 14.43
CA ILE A 218 15.65 5.87 13.24
C ILE A 218 14.94 7.14 13.66
N LYS A 219 15.50 8.30 13.33
CA LYS A 219 14.91 9.62 13.57
C LYS A 219 14.48 10.23 12.26
N LEU A 220 13.22 10.66 12.15
CA LEU A 220 12.68 11.43 11.04
C LEU A 220 12.43 12.86 11.50
N VAL A 221 12.93 13.83 10.75
CA VAL A 221 12.83 15.28 11.03
C VAL A 221 12.27 15.99 9.82
N ASP A 222 11.31 16.89 10.02
CA ASP A 222 10.78 17.78 8.98
C ASP A 222 10.99 19.24 9.42
N GLU A 223 11.80 19.97 8.66
CA GLU A 223 12.19 21.36 8.91
C GLU A 223 11.38 22.37 8.10
N ARG A 224 10.36 21.92 7.34
CA ARG A 224 9.63 22.81 6.41
C ARG A 224 8.71 23.81 7.10
N GLU A 225 8.15 23.43 8.25
CA GLU A 225 7.30 24.29 9.06
C GLU A 225 8.10 25.06 10.12
N GLU A 226 7.50 26.09 10.73
CA GLU A 226 8.14 26.84 11.83
C GLU A 226 8.35 25.99 13.09
N GLU A 227 7.39 25.09 13.39
CA GLU A 227 7.53 24.09 14.43
C GLU A 227 8.17 22.82 13.85
N LEU A 228 9.32 22.44 14.39
CA LEU A 228 10.03 21.24 14.00
C LEU A 228 9.15 20.00 14.25
N ARG A 229 8.84 19.25 13.21
CA ARG A 229 8.13 17.97 13.33
C ARG A 229 9.15 16.84 13.38
N GLU A 230 9.26 16.14 14.51
CA GLU A 230 10.20 15.03 14.64
C GLU A 230 9.56 13.79 15.23
N MET A 231 10.03 12.63 14.79
CA MET A 231 9.67 11.32 15.34
C MET A 231 10.88 10.41 15.43
N THR A 232 10.95 9.63 16.51
CA THR A 232 12.00 8.63 16.70
C THR A 232 11.37 7.26 16.85
N PHE A 233 11.90 6.28 16.11
CA PHE A 233 11.51 4.89 16.13
C PHE A 233 12.65 4.06 16.71
N HIS A 234 12.36 3.26 17.74
CA HIS A 234 13.34 2.38 18.38
C HIS A 234 12.60 1.26 19.10
N TYR A 235 12.81 0.02 18.68
CA TYR A 235 12.06 -1.14 19.15
C TYR A 235 12.99 -2.29 19.52
N GLU A 236 13.17 -2.50 20.83
CA GLU A 236 14.02 -3.57 21.36
C GLU A 236 13.41 -4.96 21.15
N GLY A 237 12.09 -5.07 21.20
CA GLY A 237 11.35 -6.31 20.99
C GLY A 237 11.20 -6.73 19.52
N GLY A 238 11.62 -5.87 18.57
CA GLY A 238 11.62 -6.19 17.15
C GLY A 238 10.25 -6.60 16.60
N ILE A 239 10.18 -7.70 15.87
CA ILE A 239 8.93 -8.14 15.23
C ILE A 239 7.83 -8.58 16.21
N LYS A 240 8.16 -8.89 17.49
CA LYS A 240 7.13 -9.10 18.52
C LYS A 240 6.38 -7.81 18.85
N GLU A 241 7.10 -6.70 18.94
CA GLU A 241 6.48 -5.38 19.14
C GLU A 241 5.70 -4.96 17.89
N PHE A 242 6.18 -5.33 16.72
CA PHE A 242 5.46 -5.07 15.48
C PHE A 242 4.09 -5.79 15.46
N VAL A 243 4.01 -7.06 15.86
CA VAL A 243 2.73 -7.77 16.00
C VAL A 243 1.80 -7.08 17.01
N ARG A 244 2.34 -6.62 18.16
CA ARG A 244 1.53 -5.86 19.13
C ARG A 244 1.04 -4.52 18.57
N TYR A 245 1.87 -3.84 17.80
CA TYR A 245 1.51 -2.60 17.11
C TYR A 245 0.37 -2.82 16.10
N LEU A 246 0.45 -3.89 15.27
CA LEU A 246 -0.57 -4.26 14.31
C LEU A 246 -1.88 -4.74 14.94
N ASN A 247 -1.81 -5.23 16.18
CA ASN A 247 -2.97 -5.64 16.97
C ASN A 247 -3.57 -4.47 17.78
N LYS A 248 -3.04 -3.26 17.64
CA LYS A 248 -3.65 -2.09 18.29
C LYS A 248 -5.09 -1.92 17.79
N GLY A 249 -6.05 -1.91 18.73
CA GLY A 249 -7.49 -1.85 18.40
C GLY A 249 -8.16 -3.20 18.17
N LYS A 250 -7.46 -4.32 18.38
CA LYS A 250 -8.00 -5.69 18.39
C LYS A 250 -7.82 -6.30 19.77
N GLU A 251 -8.68 -7.25 20.14
CA GLU A 251 -8.54 -8.01 21.38
C GLU A 251 -7.74 -9.28 21.12
N ALA A 252 -6.56 -9.37 21.73
CA ALA A 252 -5.73 -10.56 21.61
C ALA A 252 -6.36 -11.73 22.36
N LEU A 253 -6.42 -12.93 21.78
CA LEU A 253 -7.01 -14.11 22.39
C LEU A 253 -6.15 -14.70 23.53
N TYR A 254 -4.88 -14.31 23.58
CA TYR A 254 -3.91 -14.68 24.61
C TYR A 254 -2.85 -13.58 24.73
N PRO A 255 -2.22 -13.42 25.91
CA PRO A 255 -1.40 -12.22 26.21
C PRO A 255 -0.06 -12.17 25.46
N ASP A 256 0.56 -13.34 25.23
CA ASP A 256 1.91 -13.40 24.71
C ASP A 256 1.94 -13.59 23.19
N VAL A 257 2.81 -12.84 22.51
CA VAL A 257 3.11 -13.04 21.10
C VAL A 257 3.95 -14.31 20.96
N ILE A 258 3.49 -15.28 20.19
CA ILE A 258 4.25 -16.50 19.86
C ILE A 258 5.40 -16.10 18.96
N TYR A 259 6.61 -16.54 19.30
CA TYR A 259 7.83 -16.21 18.59
C TYR A 259 8.64 -17.46 18.28
N CYS A 260 9.00 -17.62 17.01
CA CYS A 260 9.85 -18.68 16.51
C CYS A 260 11.10 -18.05 15.89
N GLU A 261 12.28 -18.52 16.26
CA GLU A 261 13.56 -18.03 15.76
C GLU A 261 14.52 -19.23 15.55
N GLY A 262 15.28 -19.19 14.48
CA GLY A 262 16.31 -20.21 14.24
C GLY A 262 17.02 -20.03 12.92
N GLU A 263 18.05 -20.87 12.72
CA GLU A 263 18.80 -20.95 11.48
C GLU A 263 18.68 -22.37 10.88
N LYS A 264 18.36 -22.44 9.61
CA LYS A 264 18.34 -23.70 8.85
C LYS A 264 18.64 -23.40 7.38
N GLU A 265 19.40 -24.28 6.73
CA GLU A 265 19.83 -24.09 5.32
C GLU A 265 20.53 -22.74 5.10
N HIS A 266 21.29 -22.27 6.09
CA HIS A 266 21.94 -20.93 6.10
C HIS A 266 20.95 -19.76 6.01
N ILE A 267 19.69 -19.99 6.34
CA ILE A 267 18.64 -18.98 6.36
C ILE A 267 18.27 -18.71 7.82
N LEU A 268 18.41 -17.47 8.27
CA LEU A 268 17.87 -17.03 9.55
C LEU A 268 16.38 -16.75 9.39
N VAL A 269 15.59 -17.33 10.28
CA VAL A 269 14.12 -17.22 10.26
C VAL A 269 13.67 -16.63 11.58
N GLU A 270 12.86 -15.59 11.51
CA GLU A 270 12.13 -15.03 12.65
C GLU A 270 10.65 -14.97 12.27
N VAL A 271 9.78 -15.49 13.13
CA VAL A 271 8.33 -15.44 12.97
C VAL A 271 7.71 -15.01 14.28
N ALA A 272 6.88 -13.98 14.25
CA ALA A 272 6.07 -13.54 15.38
C ALA A 272 4.60 -13.58 14.99
N MET A 273 3.73 -14.15 15.86
CA MET A 273 2.32 -14.26 15.55
C MET A 273 1.43 -14.20 16.80
N GLN A 274 0.20 -13.72 16.62
CA GLN A 274 -0.81 -13.68 17.67
C GLN A 274 -2.21 -13.69 17.03
N HIS A 275 -3.12 -14.53 17.58
CA HIS A 275 -4.52 -14.49 17.18
C HIS A 275 -5.28 -13.44 18.01
N ASN A 276 -6.24 -12.80 17.36
CA ASN A 276 -7.12 -11.80 17.93
C ASN A 276 -8.61 -12.11 17.59
N ASP A 277 -9.51 -11.26 18.05
CA ASP A 277 -10.95 -11.40 17.91
C ASP A 277 -11.48 -11.11 16.50
N SER A 278 -10.64 -10.55 15.60
CA SER A 278 -11.05 -10.22 14.22
C SER A 278 -11.27 -11.45 13.34
N TYR A 279 -11.77 -11.23 12.14
CA TYR A 279 -12.04 -12.26 11.13
C TYR A 279 -11.08 -12.19 9.94
N THR A 280 -10.18 -11.22 9.93
CA THR A 280 -9.21 -10.99 8.85
C THR A 280 -7.87 -11.68 9.13
N GLU A 281 -7.20 -12.12 8.05
CA GLU A 281 -5.82 -12.63 8.07
C GLU A 281 -4.87 -11.48 7.75
N ASN A 282 -3.94 -11.18 8.66
CA ASN A 282 -2.94 -10.12 8.50
C ASN A 282 -1.54 -10.73 8.59
N ILE A 283 -0.99 -11.16 7.46
CA ILE A 283 0.36 -11.74 7.37
C ILE A 283 1.22 -10.81 6.52
N TYR A 284 2.37 -10.42 7.09
CA TYR A 284 3.38 -9.58 6.42
C TYR A 284 4.68 -10.35 6.33
N THR A 285 5.31 -10.30 5.17
CA THR A 285 6.49 -11.12 4.87
C THR A 285 7.64 -10.27 4.38
N PHE A 286 8.83 -10.56 4.90
CA PHE A 286 10.04 -9.80 4.65
C PHE A 286 11.22 -10.70 4.33
N VAL A 287 12.06 -10.26 3.41
CA VAL A 287 13.33 -10.89 3.06
C VAL A 287 14.41 -9.82 3.12
N ASN A 288 15.39 -9.97 4.04
CA ASN A 288 16.44 -8.96 4.26
C ASN A 288 15.85 -7.55 4.49
N ASN A 289 14.79 -7.45 5.30
CA ASN A 289 14.00 -6.25 5.58
C ASN A 289 13.23 -5.64 4.39
N ILE A 290 13.23 -6.30 3.22
CA ILE A 290 12.43 -5.90 2.06
C ILE A 290 11.05 -6.54 2.20
N ASN A 291 9.99 -5.74 2.08
CA ASN A 291 8.62 -6.22 2.04
C ASN A 291 8.38 -7.07 0.77
N THR A 292 7.75 -8.23 0.94
CA THR A 292 7.37 -9.13 -0.15
C THR A 292 5.84 -9.32 -0.14
N PRO A 293 5.08 -8.35 -0.66
CA PRO A 293 3.61 -8.36 -0.55
C PRO A 293 2.95 -9.55 -1.24
N GLU A 294 3.55 -10.11 -2.28
CA GLU A 294 3.10 -11.34 -2.92
C GLU A 294 3.58 -12.61 -2.19
N GLY A 295 4.32 -12.46 -1.10
CA GLY A 295 4.84 -13.58 -0.31
C GLY A 295 5.95 -14.33 -1.03
N GLY A 296 5.74 -15.65 -1.23
CA GLY A 296 6.69 -16.56 -1.85
C GLY A 296 6.93 -17.82 -1.02
N THR A 297 8.09 -18.45 -1.20
CA THR A 297 8.43 -19.74 -0.60
C THR A 297 8.41 -19.73 0.93
N HIS A 298 8.88 -18.67 1.58
CA HIS A 298 8.85 -18.52 3.04
C HIS A 298 7.41 -18.44 3.60
N LEU A 299 6.50 -17.73 2.93
CA LEU A 299 5.07 -17.72 3.29
C LEU A 299 4.44 -19.10 3.11
N THR A 300 4.76 -19.80 2.01
CA THR A 300 4.29 -21.15 1.75
C THR A 300 4.76 -22.11 2.85
N GLY A 301 6.01 -22.03 3.25
CA GLY A 301 6.58 -22.81 4.36
C GLY A 301 5.84 -22.57 5.68
N PHE A 302 5.56 -21.33 6.01
CA PHE A 302 4.79 -20.95 7.20
C PHE A 302 3.36 -21.50 7.16
N LYS A 303 2.63 -21.27 6.05
CA LYS A 303 1.24 -21.76 5.90
C LYS A 303 1.15 -23.28 6.03
N ASN A 304 2.10 -24.03 5.48
CA ASN A 304 2.18 -25.47 5.59
C ASN A 304 2.47 -25.92 7.03
N ALA A 305 3.45 -25.29 7.69
CA ALA A 305 3.80 -25.58 9.08
C ALA A 305 2.60 -25.36 10.01
N LEU A 306 1.98 -24.19 9.91
CA LEU A 306 0.84 -23.81 10.73
C LEU A 306 -0.33 -24.80 10.57
N THR A 307 -0.72 -25.09 9.32
CA THR A 307 -1.85 -25.98 9.01
C THR A 307 -1.62 -27.40 9.53
N LYS A 308 -0.43 -27.93 9.34
CA LYS A 308 -0.08 -29.26 9.81
C LYS A 308 -0.07 -29.33 11.33
N THR A 309 0.66 -28.43 11.99
CA THR A 309 0.84 -28.45 13.45
C THR A 309 -0.50 -28.31 14.20
N PHE A 310 -1.38 -27.42 13.73
CA PHE A 310 -2.71 -27.27 14.34
C PHE A 310 -3.59 -28.51 14.18
N ASN A 311 -3.62 -29.13 13.02
CA ASN A 311 -4.39 -30.34 12.80
C ASN A 311 -3.86 -31.49 13.63
N ASP A 312 -2.54 -31.71 13.68
CA ASP A 312 -1.90 -32.76 14.48
C ASP A 312 -2.23 -32.58 15.96
N TYR A 313 -2.09 -31.33 16.50
CA TYR A 313 -2.41 -31.04 17.89
C TYR A 313 -3.90 -31.21 18.21
N ALA A 314 -4.81 -30.70 17.35
CA ALA A 314 -6.25 -30.77 17.56
C ALA A 314 -6.73 -32.27 17.56
N ARG A 315 -6.17 -33.11 16.71
CA ARG A 315 -6.44 -34.55 16.67
C ARG A 315 -5.92 -35.25 17.90
N GLN A 316 -4.64 -35.08 18.26
CA GLN A 316 -4.01 -35.73 19.41
C GLN A 316 -4.74 -35.40 20.72
N ASN A 317 -5.20 -34.14 20.88
CA ASN A 317 -5.90 -33.69 22.06
C ASN A 317 -7.45 -33.83 21.98
N LYS A 318 -7.98 -34.49 20.94
CA LYS A 318 -9.40 -34.76 20.73
C LYS A 318 -10.27 -33.52 20.70
N LEU A 319 -9.72 -32.36 20.30
CA LEU A 319 -10.45 -31.13 20.07
C LEU A 319 -11.22 -31.21 18.74
N LEU A 320 -10.70 -31.93 17.76
CA LEU A 320 -11.32 -32.26 16.49
C LEU A 320 -11.70 -33.75 16.48
N LYS A 321 -12.97 -34.08 16.22
CA LYS A 321 -13.44 -35.47 16.17
C LYS A 321 -12.93 -36.18 14.92
N ASP A 322 -12.72 -37.51 14.99
CA ASP A 322 -12.25 -38.31 13.86
C ASP A 322 -13.20 -38.23 12.64
N SER A 323 -14.50 -37.99 12.87
CA SER A 323 -15.52 -37.81 11.82
C SER A 323 -15.54 -36.45 11.18
N GLU A 324 -14.89 -35.43 11.78
CA GLU A 324 -14.82 -34.09 11.25
C GLU A 324 -13.64 -33.92 10.29
N PRO A 325 -13.78 -33.17 9.20
CA PRO A 325 -12.66 -32.88 8.30
C PRO A 325 -11.55 -32.10 9.00
N ASN A 326 -10.34 -32.19 8.48
CA ASN A 326 -9.25 -31.32 8.96
C ASN A 326 -9.59 -29.84 8.78
N LEU A 327 -9.04 -29.02 9.66
CA LEU A 327 -9.08 -27.57 9.54
C LEU A 327 -8.32 -27.13 8.29
N SER A 328 -8.89 -26.28 7.49
CA SER A 328 -8.19 -25.65 6.38
C SER A 328 -7.19 -24.61 6.89
N GLY A 329 -6.22 -24.24 6.06
CA GLY A 329 -5.29 -23.18 6.41
C GLY A 329 -5.98 -21.85 6.73
N GLU A 330 -7.07 -21.51 6.02
CA GLU A 330 -7.85 -20.31 6.24
C GLU A 330 -8.62 -20.33 7.57
N ASP A 331 -9.12 -21.49 7.99
CA ASP A 331 -9.80 -21.62 9.29
C ASP A 331 -8.82 -21.31 10.43
N ILE A 332 -7.55 -21.71 10.28
CA ILE A 332 -6.50 -21.52 11.29
C ILE A 332 -5.98 -20.09 11.30
N ARG A 333 -5.96 -19.44 10.14
CA ARG A 333 -5.45 -18.06 10.00
C ARG A 333 -6.48 -16.97 10.22
N GLU A 334 -7.76 -17.32 10.46
CA GLU A 334 -8.79 -16.34 10.82
C GLU A 334 -8.41 -15.62 12.11
N GLY A 335 -8.31 -14.28 12.05
CA GLY A 335 -7.89 -13.44 13.17
C GLY A 335 -6.39 -13.52 13.49
N LEU A 336 -5.57 -14.05 12.59
CA LEU A 336 -4.13 -14.15 12.78
C LEU A 336 -3.42 -12.86 12.33
N THR A 337 -2.63 -12.26 13.20
CA THR A 337 -1.61 -11.26 12.85
C THR A 337 -0.23 -11.93 12.95
N CYS A 338 0.54 -11.89 11.86
CA CYS A 338 1.83 -12.58 11.76
C CYS A 338 2.85 -11.75 10.96
N ILE A 339 4.09 -11.74 11.44
CA ILE A 339 5.27 -11.22 10.74
C ILE A 339 6.20 -12.40 10.48
N ILE A 340 6.63 -12.54 9.23
CA ILE A 340 7.62 -13.53 8.80
C ILE A 340 8.81 -12.77 8.24
N SER A 341 9.95 -12.86 8.89
CA SER A 341 11.20 -12.24 8.46
C SER A 341 12.25 -13.32 8.21
N VAL A 342 12.82 -13.37 7.04
CA VAL A 342 13.93 -14.25 6.70
C VAL A 342 15.14 -13.43 6.25
N LYS A 343 16.34 -13.90 6.65
CA LYS A 343 17.61 -13.31 6.21
C LYS A 343 18.35 -14.35 5.40
N ILE A 344 18.61 -14.02 4.15
CA ILE A 344 19.17 -14.91 3.12
C ILE A 344 20.37 -14.21 2.48
N GLU A 345 21.48 -14.91 2.34
CA GLU A 345 22.72 -14.36 1.76
C GLU A 345 22.53 -13.97 0.28
N ASP A 346 21.90 -14.84 -0.51
CA ASP A 346 21.64 -14.63 -1.95
C ASP A 346 20.18 -14.98 -2.30
N PRO A 347 19.21 -14.12 -1.98
CA PRO A 347 17.80 -14.39 -2.24
C PRO A 347 17.46 -14.23 -3.73
N GLN A 348 16.68 -15.16 -4.25
CA GLN A 348 16.13 -15.10 -5.61
C GLN A 348 14.68 -14.64 -5.55
N PHE A 349 14.35 -13.59 -6.31
CA PHE A 349 13.00 -13.04 -6.40
C PHE A 349 12.39 -13.31 -7.78
N GLU A 350 11.07 -13.46 -7.81
CA GLU A 350 10.31 -13.47 -9.05
C GLU A 350 10.13 -12.00 -9.52
N GLY A 351 11.07 -11.49 -10.34
CA GLY A 351 11.02 -10.14 -10.89
C GLY A 351 11.88 -9.09 -10.19
N GLN A 352 12.07 -7.96 -10.86
CA GLN A 352 12.94 -6.86 -10.44
C GLN A 352 12.41 -6.11 -9.21
N THR A 353 11.11 -6.07 -9.02
CA THR A 353 10.44 -5.34 -7.92
C THR A 353 10.54 -6.06 -6.57
N LYS A 354 11.12 -7.25 -6.53
CA LYS A 354 11.35 -8.06 -5.31
C LYS A 354 10.07 -8.40 -4.51
N GLN A 355 8.92 -8.41 -5.13
CA GLN A 355 7.62 -8.60 -4.46
C GLN A 355 7.37 -10.02 -4.00
N LYS A 356 8.04 -11.02 -4.60
CA LYS A 356 7.85 -12.43 -4.30
C LYS A 356 9.16 -13.21 -4.23
N LEU A 357 9.36 -13.93 -3.12
CA LEU A 357 10.55 -14.77 -2.94
C LEU A 357 10.44 -16.11 -3.68
N GLY A 358 11.44 -16.42 -4.50
CA GLY A 358 11.55 -17.69 -5.25
C GLY A 358 12.47 -18.75 -4.61
N THR A 359 13.37 -18.37 -3.68
CA THR A 359 14.35 -19.26 -3.05
C THR A 359 13.67 -20.45 -2.36
N SER A 360 13.84 -21.67 -2.89
CA SER A 360 13.14 -22.90 -2.41
C SER A 360 13.53 -23.30 -1.00
N GLU A 361 14.79 -23.10 -0.61
CA GLU A 361 15.35 -23.44 0.71
C GLU A 361 14.62 -22.66 1.83
N ALA A 362 14.11 -21.47 1.55
CA ALA A 362 13.34 -20.68 2.51
C ALA A 362 12.05 -21.37 2.95
N GLN A 363 11.39 -22.12 2.05
CA GLN A 363 10.22 -22.92 2.41
C GLN A 363 10.57 -23.99 3.43
N ILE A 364 11.68 -24.73 3.21
CA ILE A 364 12.14 -25.81 4.07
C ILE A 364 12.57 -25.28 5.44
N ALA A 365 13.30 -24.16 5.44
CA ALA A 365 13.78 -23.52 6.67
C ALA A 365 12.61 -23.06 7.54
N VAL A 366 11.71 -22.24 6.98
CA VAL A 366 10.56 -21.70 7.72
C VAL A 366 9.64 -22.84 8.18
N GLN A 367 9.30 -23.78 7.29
CA GLN A 367 8.45 -24.91 7.65
C GLN A 367 9.04 -25.74 8.79
N GLY A 368 10.34 -26.02 8.75
CA GLY A 368 11.02 -26.81 9.79
C GLY A 368 11.00 -26.13 11.14
N ILE A 369 11.49 -24.87 11.20
CA ILE A 369 11.62 -24.10 12.44
C ILE A 369 10.24 -23.84 13.07
N VAL A 370 9.27 -23.38 12.26
CA VAL A 370 7.92 -23.07 12.76
C VAL A 370 7.21 -24.34 13.24
N SER A 371 7.28 -25.47 12.50
CA SER A 371 6.64 -26.72 12.93
C SER A 371 7.18 -27.20 14.26
N GLU A 372 8.48 -27.17 14.45
CA GLU A 372 9.13 -27.62 15.68
C GLU A 372 8.76 -26.73 16.87
N GLN A 373 9.01 -25.44 16.77
CA GLN A 373 8.83 -24.52 17.90
C GLN A 373 7.35 -24.28 18.24
N LEU A 374 6.47 -24.26 17.23
CA LEU A 374 5.04 -24.15 17.47
C LEU A 374 4.49 -25.41 18.15
N THR A 375 4.97 -26.62 17.80
CA THR A 375 4.59 -27.86 18.49
C THR A 375 4.95 -27.77 19.97
N TYR A 376 6.19 -27.39 20.31
CA TYR A 376 6.61 -27.19 21.70
C TYR A 376 5.76 -26.14 22.41
N PHE A 377 5.48 -25.02 21.76
CA PHE A 377 4.64 -23.97 22.35
C PHE A 377 3.22 -24.48 22.69
N LEU A 378 2.57 -25.20 21.75
CA LEU A 378 1.22 -25.72 21.97
C LEU A 378 1.18 -26.76 23.10
N GLU A 379 2.20 -27.62 23.21
CA GLU A 379 2.33 -28.61 24.29
C GLU A 379 2.57 -27.95 25.65
N GLN A 380 3.39 -26.90 25.70
CA GLN A 380 3.68 -26.16 26.94
C GLN A 380 2.53 -25.26 27.39
N ASN A 381 1.66 -24.82 26.46
CA ASN A 381 0.58 -23.88 26.73
C ASN A 381 -0.81 -24.43 26.33
N PRO A 382 -1.28 -25.52 26.96
CA PRO A 382 -2.49 -26.22 26.53
C PRO A 382 -3.77 -25.35 26.61
N ALA A 383 -3.83 -24.38 27.51
CA ALA A 383 -4.95 -23.45 27.61
C ALA A 383 -5.01 -22.52 26.39
N VAL A 384 -3.87 -21.97 25.98
CA VAL A 384 -3.75 -21.10 24.79
C VAL A 384 -4.03 -21.93 23.53
N ALA A 385 -3.42 -23.11 23.41
CA ALA A 385 -3.63 -24.04 22.31
C ALA A 385 -5.10 -24.39 22.09
N ARG A 386 -5.83 -24.60 23.20
CA ARG A 386 -7.29 -24.85 23.16
C ARG A 386 -8.03 -23.66 22.58
N VAL A 387 -7.78 -22.43 23.05
CA VAL A 387 -8.42 -21.21 22.56
C VAL A 387 -8.17 -21.03 21.06
N MET A 388 -6.92 -21.25 20.61
CA MET A 388 -6.55 -21.16 19.20
C MET A 388 -7.30 -22.19 18.33
N CYS A 389 -7.35 -23.45 18.78
CA CYS A 389 -8.08 -24.51 18.07
C CYS A 389 -9.60 -24.27 18.06
N GLU A 390 -10.19 -23.81 19.17
CA GLU A 390 -11.62 -23.48 19.25
C GLU A 390 -11.99 -22.34 18.30
N LYS A 391 -11.17 -21.30 18.18
CA LYS A 391 -11.32 -20.23 17.18
C LYS A 391 -11.34 -20.82 15.76
N SER A 392 -10.36 -21.67 15.43
CA SER A 392 -10.25 -22.30 14.10
C SER A 392 -11.45 -23.20 13.78
N ILE A 393 -11.96 -23.95 14.76
CA ILE A 393 -13.15 -24.82 14.60
C ILE A 393 -14.41 -23.94 14.38
N MET A 394 -14.52 -22.80 15.07
CA MET A 394 -15.61 -21.87 14.85
C MET A 394 -15.55 -21.24 13.46
N ALA A 395 -14.35 -20.88 13.00
CA ALA A 395 -14.13 -20.36 11.65
C ALA A 395 -14.53 -21.41 10.58
N GLN A 396 -14.13 -22.66 10.74
CA GLN A 396 -14.54 -23.77 9.86
C GLN A 396 -16.06 -23.89 9.74
N ARG A 397 -16.76 -23.86 10.88
CA ARG A 397 -18.23 -23.94 10.92
C ARG A 397 -18.90 -22.74 10.25
N ALA A 398 -18.38 -21.55 10.50
CA ALA A 398 -18.88 -20.32 9.86
C ALA A 398 -18.71 -20.37 8.35
N ARG A 399 -17.53 -20.80 7.89
CA ARG A 399 -17.20 -20.93 6.46
C ARG A 399 -18.06 -21.99 5.78
N ALA A 400 -18.29 -23.13 6.44
CA ALA A 400 -19.20 -24.17 5.93
C ALA A 400 -20.66 -23.63 5.79
N ALA A 401 -21.13 -22.84 6.77
CA ALA A 401 -22.43 -22.20 6.69
C ALA A 401 -22.50 -21.16 5.56
N ALA A 402 -21.46 -20.35 5.39
CA ALA A 402 -21.35 -19.37 4.31
C ALA A 402 -21.36 -20.04 2.92
N ARG A 403 -20.61 -21.12 2.73
CA ARG A 403 -20.64 -21.93 1.48
C ARG A 403 -22.03 -22.44 1.17
N LYS A 404 -22.72 -23.01 2.17
CA LYS A 404 -24.10 -23.49 2.00
C LYS A 404 -25.05 -22.35 1.61
N ALA A 405 -24.95 -21.20 2.24
CA ALA A 405 -25.77 -20.02 1.91
C ALA A 405 -25.50 -19.55 0.46
N ARG A 406 -24.25 -19.46 0.07
CA ARG A 406 -23.83 -19.13 -1.29
C ARG A 406 -24.38 -20.10 -2.33
N ASP A 407 -24.25 -21.39 -2.10
CA ASP A 407 -24.72 -22.43 -3.03
C ASP A 407 -26.25 -22.43 -3.20
N LEU A 408 -26.97 -22.11 -2.12
CA LEU A 408 -28.42 -21.94 -2.19
C LEU A 408 -28.81 -20.70 -3.02
N THR A 409 -28.06 -19.61 -2.91
CA THR A 409 -28.28 -18.38 -3.70
C THR A 409 -27.98 -18.65 -5.17
N ARG A 410 -26.85 -19.31 -5.49
CA ARG A 410 -26.49 -19.68 -6.89
C ARG A 410 -27.52 -20.61 -7.52
N ARG A 411 -28.07 -21.58 -6.78
CA ARG A 411 -29.13 -22.48 -7.28
C ARG A 411 -30.44 -21.72 -7.57
N LYS A 412 -30.81 -20.77 -6.72
CA LYS A 412 -31.98 -19.91 -6.96
C LYS A 412 -31.79 -19.06 -8.20
N SER A 413 -30.64 -18.40 -8.34
CA SER A 413 -30.33 -17.59 -9.53
C SER A 413 -30.31 -18.40 -10.82
N ALA A 414 -29.83 -19.66 -10.78
CA ALA A 414 -29.81 -20.54 -11.96
C ALA A 414 -31.22 -21.03 -12.37
N LEU A 415 -32.15 -21.13 -11.43
CA LEU A 415 -33.55 -21.53 -11.67
C LEU A 415 -34.43 -20.38 -12.14
N ASP A 416 -34.14 -19.15 -11.66
CA ASP A 416 -34.95 -17.94 -11.95
C ASP A 416 -34.44 -17.12 -13.17
N GLY A 417 -33.40 -17.62 -13.89
CA GLY A 417 -32.79 -16.92 -15.04
C GLY A 417 -32.12 -15.61 -14.64
N VAL A 418 -30.78 -15.65 -14.47
CA VAL A 418 -29.89 -14.50 -14.23
C VAL A 418 -30.54 -13.34 -13.46
N GLY A 419 -30.84 -13.54 -12.20
CA GLY A 419 -31.42 -12.49 -11.36
C GLY A 419 -30.34 -11.50 -10.94
N LEU A 420 -30.10 -10.48 -11.76
CA LEU A 420 -29.47 -9.24 -11.29
C LEU A 420 -30.30 -8.68 -10.11
N PRO A 421 -29.68 -7.94 -9.18
CA PRO A 421 -30.44 -7.32 -8.08
C PRO A 421 -31.64 -6.57 -8.65
N GLY A 422 -32.84 -6.86 -8.15
CA GLY A 422 -34.11 -6.29 -8.70
C GLY A 422 -34.19 -4.77 -8.67
N LYS A 423 -33.20 -4.11 -8.03
CA LYS A 423 -33.07 -2.66 -7.98
C LYS A 423 -32.03 -2.09 -8.92
N LEU A 424 -31.17 -2.93 -9.49
CA LEU A 424 -30.13 -2.48 -10.40
C LEU A 424 -30.75 -1.93 -11.69
N ALA A 425 -30.56 -0.65 -11.95
CA ALA A 425 -30.80 -0.06 -13.27
C ALA A 425 -29.57 -0.32 -14.14
N ASP A 426 -29.51 -1.48 -14.80
CA ASP A 426 -28.35 -1.90 -15.59
C ASP A 426 -28.20 -1.10 -16.89
N CYS A 427 -27.01 -1.08 -17.47
CA CYS A 427 -26.73 -0.52 -18.78
C CYS A 427 -26.94 -1.58 -19.89
N SER A 428 -27.10 -1.13 -21.13
CA SER A 428 -27.37 -2.03 -22.25
C SER A 428 -26.11 -2.60 -22.90
N SER A 429 -24.96 -1.90 -22.80
CA SER A 429 -23.67 -2.38 -23.28
C SER A 429 -23.20 -3.58 -22.45
N LYS A 430 -22.53 -4.53 -23.12
CA LYS A 430 -21.86 -5.68 -22.51
C LYS A 430 -20.35 -5.54 -22.52
N ASP A 431 -19.85 -4.45 -23.06
CA ASP A 431 -18.43 -4.12 -23.06
C ASP A 431 -18.07 -3.48 -21.71
N ALA A 432 -17.48 -4.27 -20.82
CA ALA A 432 -17.16 -3.85 -19.47
C ALA A 432 -16.21 -2.63 -19.42
N GLU A 433 -15.30 -2.48 -20.39
CA GLU A 433 -14.34 -1.38 -20.44
C GLU A 433 -15.01 -0.02 -20.64
N ARG A 434 -16.18 -0.01 -21.32
CA ARG A 434 -16.99 1.18 -21.56
C ARG A 434 -18.03 1.43 -20.47
N CYS A 435 -18.28 0.42 -19.62
CA CYS A 435 -19.36 0.48 -18.63
C CYS A 435 -18.87 0.96 -17.27
N GLU A 436 -19.75 1.68 -16.57
CA GLU A 436 -19.54 2.13 -15.21
C GLU A 436 -20.81 1.98 -14.37
N ILE A 437 -20.63 1.78 -13.05
CA ILE A 437 -21.75 1.64 -12.12
C ILE A 437 -21.68 2.71 -11.04
N PHE A 438 -22.76 3.43 -10.84
CA PHE A 438 -22.94 4.36 -9.72
C PHE A 438 -23.64 3.66 -8.56
N ILE A 439 -23.03 3.66 -7.41
CA ILE A 439 -23.63 3.19 -6.16
C ILE A 439 -24.15 4.41 -5.43
N VAL A 440 -25.48 4.51 -5.30
CA VAL A 440 -26.15 5.70 -4.77
C VAL A 440 -26.78 5.46 -3.43
N GLU A 441 -26.86 6.50 -2.60
CA GLU A 441 -27.49 6.46 -1.30
C GLU A 441 -29.02 6.60 -1.44
N GLY A 442 -29.72 5.53 -1.06
CA GLY A 442 -31.17 5.52 -0.97
C GLY A 442 -31.93 5.53 -2.29
N ASP A 443 -33.24 5.38 -2.17
CA ASP A 443 -34.15 5.40 -3.31
C ASP A 443 -34.41 6.86 -3.80
N SER A 444 -34.07 7.88 -2.99
CA SER A 444 -34.21 9.31 -3.35
C SER A 444 -33.22 9.74 -4.43
N ALA A 445 -31.96 9.30 -4.34
CA ALA A 445 -30.95 9.57 -5.35
C ALA A 445 -31.10 8.67 -6.59
N LEU A 446 -31.79 7.52 -6.48
CA LEU A 446 -32.00 6.61 -7.61
C LEU A 446 -32.78 7.26 -8.74
N GLY A 447 -33.84 8.01 -8.43
CA GLY A 447 -34.71 8.65 -9.45
C GLY A 447 -33.90 9.56 -10.39
N PRO A 448 -33.33 10.65 -9.87
CA PRO A 448 -32.52 11.58 -10.66
C PRO A 448 -31.33 10.90 -11.38
N ALA A 449 -30.60 10.01 -10.69
CA ALA A 449 -29.48 9.29 -11.28
C ALA A 449 -29.89 8.34 -12.41
N LYS A 450 -31.02 7.65 -12.29
CA LYS A 450 -31.55 6.77 -13.32
C LYS A 450 -32.03 7.53 -14.57
N GLU A 451 -32.62 8.71 -14.38
CA GLU A 451 -33.09 9.56 -15.47
C GLU A 451 -31.93 10.31 -16.14
N GLY A 452 -30.95 10.78 -15.37
CA GLY A 452 -29.81 11.56 -15.87
C GLY A 452 -28.66 10.74 -16.47
N ARG A 453 -28.62 9.41 -16.25
CA ARG A 453 -27.58 8.53 -16.74
C ARG A 453 -27.59 8.31 -18.24
N ASN A 454 -26.45 7.93 -18.81
CA ASN A 454 -26.40 7.30 -20.13
C ASN A 454 -26.82 5.82 -20.01
N PRO A 455 -28.02 5.41 -20.50
CA PRO A 455 -28.48 4.03 -20.36
C PRO A 455 -27.66 3.00 -21.14
N GLU A 456 -26.82 3.41 -22.08
CA GLU A 456 -25.95 2.52 -22.83
C GLU A 456 -24.79 2.02 -21.98
N THR A 457 -24.11 2.92 -21.22
CA THR A 457 -22.85 2.63 -20.54
C THR A 457 -22.88 2.79 -19.03
N GLN A 458 -23.91 3.46 -18.49
CA GLN A 458 -23.99 3.74 -17.06
C GLN A 458 -25.10 2.93 -16.38
N ALA A 459 -24.73 2.20 -15.32
CA ALA A 459 -25.63 1.50 -14.43
C ALA A 459 -25.77 2.24 -13.10
N VAL A 460 -26.88 2.07 -12.41
CA VAL A 460 -27.15 2.65 -11.07
C VAL A 460 -27.66 1.57 -10.13
N LEU A 461 -27.03 1.44 -8.95
CA LEU A 461 -27.43 0.53 -7.87
C LEU A 461 -27.70 1.34 -6.59
N PRO A 462 -28.95 1.42 -6.11
CA PRO A 462 -29.23 2.09 -4.85
C PRO A 462 -28.94 1.18 -3.66
N LEU A 463 -28.39 1.75 -2.58
CA LEU A 463 -28.23 1.11 -1.28
C LEU A 463 -29.36 1.54 -0.34
N ARG A 464 -29.98 0.61 0.36
CA ARG A 464 -31.01 0.90 1.36
C ARG A 464 -30.41 1.10 2.75
N GLY A 465 -29.99 2.34 3.03
CA GLY A 465 -29.38 2.70 4.30
C GLY A 465 -27.93 2.24 4.44
N LYS A 466 -27.43 2.24 5.67
CA LYS A 466 -26.03 1.91 5.96
C LYS A 466 -25.73 0.44 5.68
N VAL A 467 -24.70 0.19 4.92
CA VAL A 467 -24.20 -1.15 4.61
C VAL A 467 -23.65 -1.81 5.88
N LEU A 468 -23.73 -3.15 5.94
CA LEU A 468 -23.12 -3.91 7.04
C LEU A 468 -21.61 -3.58 7.17
N ASN A 469 -21.20 -3.21 8.40
CA ASN A 469 -19.78 -3.07 8.69
C ASN A 469 -19.11 -4.46 8.72
N VAL A 470 -18.39 -4.77 7.66
CA VAL A 470 -17.76 -6.08 7.47
C VAL A 470 -16.56 -6.30 8.38
N GLN A 471 -15.96 -5.22 8.91
CA GLN A 471 -14.88 -5.33 9.90
C GLN A 471 -15.34 -6.03 11.21
N LYS A 472 -16.64 -5.95 11.51
CA LYS A 472 -17.29 -6.53 12.69
C LYS A 472 -18.13 -7.76 12.39
N ALA A 473 -18.10 -8.26 11.16
CA ALA A 473 -19.04 -9.28 10.73
C ALA A 473 -18.35 -10.55 10.26
N ARG A 474 -18.86 -11.70 10.70
CA ARG A 474 -18.44 -12.99 10.19
C ARG A 474 -18.90 -13.22 8.75
N LEU A 475 -18.16 -14.03 8.02
CA LEU A 475 -18.41 -14.30 6.60
C LEU A 475 -19.82 -14.82 6.30
N ASP A 476 -20.41 -15.63 7.18
CA ASP A 476 -21.79 -16.11 7.04
C ASP A 476 -22.83 -14.97 7.07
N ARG A 477 -22.62 -13.94 7.90
CA ARG A 477 -23.48 -12.75 7.95
C ARG A 477 -23.28 -11.85 6.74
N ILE A 478 -22.04 -11.75 6.24
CA ILE A 478 -21.70 -10.97 5.03
C ILE A 478 -22.46 -11.54 3.83
N TYR A 479 -22.41 -12.86 3.62
CA TYR A 479 -23.17 -13.51 2.55
C TYR A 479 -24.69 -13.53 2.80
N ALA A 480 -25.17 -13.33 4.02
CA ALA A 480 -26.58 -13.21 4.32
C ALA A 480 -27.15 -11.80 4.08
N ASN A 481 -26.28 -10.76 4.02
CA ASN A 481 -26.71 -9.37 3.83
C ASN A 481 -27.11 -9.11 2.38
N GLU A 482 -28.33 -8.56 2.16
CA GLU A 482 -28.89 -8.38 0.83
C GLU A 482 -28.19 -7.27 0.03
N GLU A 483 -27.73 -6.18 0.66
CA GLU A 483 -27.02 -5.10 -0.02
C GLU A 483 -25.64 -5.57 -0.50
N ILE A 484 -24.91 -6.32 0.33
CA ILE A 484 -23.63 -6.91 -0.05
C ILE A 484 -23.80 -7.95 -1.17
N LYS A 485 -24.83 -8.81 -1.10
CA LYS A 485 -25.13 -9.74 -2.20
C LYS A 485 -25.44 -8.98 -3.50
N GLY A 486 -26.18 -7.88 -3.38
CA GLY A 486 -26.48 -7.00 -4.50
C GLY A 486 -25.22 -6.50 -5.18
N MET A 487 -24.26 -5.98 -4.41
CA MET A 487 -22.98 -5.50 -4.91
C MET A 487 -22.14 -6.62 -5.54
N ILE A 488 -21.97 -7.77 -4.86
CA ILE A 488 -21.23 -8.92 -5.38
C ILE A 488 -21.81 -9.36 -6.72
N THR A 489 -23.13 -9.43 -6.82
CA THR A 489 -23.82 -9.86 -8.05
C THR A 489 -23.70 -8.80 -9.16
N ALA A 490 -23.81 -7.52 -8.80
CA ALA A 490 -23.69 -6.43 -9.77
C ALA A 490 -22.28 -6.35 -10.35
N PHE A 491 -21.24 -6.41 -9.52
CA PHE A 491 -19.84 -6.35 -9.95
C PHE A 491 -19.45 -7.59 -10.76
N GLY A 492 -19.92 -8.76 -10.38
CA GLY A 492 -19.69 -10.03 -11.09
C GLY A 492 -18.40 -10.76 -10.74
N THR A 493 -17.49 -10.12 -10.03
CA THR A 493 -16.14 -10.63 -9.72
C THR A 493 -16.10 -11.73 -8.67
N GLY A 494 -17.13 -11.86 -7.83
CA GLY A 494 -17.03 -12.66 -6.60
C GLY A 494 -16.24 -11.93 -5.52
N ILE A 495 -15.95 -12.63 -4.40
CA ILE A 495 -15.14 -12.11 -3.29
C ILE A 495 -14.15 -13.16 -2.77
N ASN A 496 -13.07 -12.75 -2.13
CA ASN A 496 -12.02 -13.62 -1.57
C ASN A 496 -11.49 -14.63 -2.60
N GLU A 497 -11.52 -15.94 -2.29
CA GLU A 497 -11.05 -17.03 -3.15
C GLU A 497 -11.82 -17.14 -4.49
N ASP A 498 -13.06 -16.67 -4.53
CA ASP A 498 -13.89 -16.69 -5.75
C ASP A 498 -13.66 -15.41 -6.60
N PHE A 499 -12.82 -14.47 -6.14
CA PHE A 499 -12.59 -13.22 -6.84
C PHE A 499 -11.88 -13.48 -8.18
N ASP A 500 -12.46 -12.91 -9.23
CA ASP A 500 -11.94 -13.03 -10.59
C ASP A 500 -12.19 -11.71 -11.33
N LEU A 501 -11.15 -10.91 -11.46
CA LEU A 501 -11.22 -9.58 -12.08
C LEU A 501 -11.69 -9.63 -13.54
N SER A 502 -11.39 -10.74 -14.26
CA SER A 502 -11.82 -10.90 -15.66
C SER A 502 -13.34 -10.94 -15.84
N LYS A 503 -14.09 -11.15 -14.74
CA LYS A 503 -15.56 -11.16 -14.72
C LYS A 503 -16.17 -9.82 -14.33
N LEU A 504 -15.34 -8.78 -14.13
CA LEU A 504 -15.82 -7.44 -13.80
C LEU A 504 -16.73 -6.91 -14.90
N ARG A 505 -17.93 -6.47 -14.50
CA ARG A 505 -18.96 -6.01 -15.45
C ARG A 505 -18.87 -4.51 -15.75
N TYR A 506 -18.21 -3.75 -14.90
CA TYR A 506 -18.12 -2.29 -15.00
C TYR A 506 -16.68 -1.86 -14.72
N HIS A 507 -16.03 -1.23 -15.68
CA HIS A 507 -14.65 -0.76 -15.55
C HIS A 507 -14.48 0.29 -14.44
N LYS A 508 -15.52 1.06 -14.12
CA LYS A 508 -15.53 2.00 -13.00
C LYS A 508 -16.65 1.70 -12.04
N ILE A 509 -16.32 1.58 -10.76
CA ILE A 509 -17.26 1.51 -9.64
C ILE A 509 -17.20 2.87 -8.94
N ILE A 510 -18.26 3.64 -9.07
CA ILE A 510 -18.32 5.02 -8.60
C ILE A 510 -19.25 5.09 -7.38
N ILE A 511 -18.67 5.40 -6.24
CA ILE A 511 -19.43 5.63 -4.98
C ILE A 511 -19.93 7.07 -5.03
N MET A 512 -21.24 7.22 -5.03
CA MET A 512 -21.93 8.52 -5.12
C MET A 512 -22.90 8.65 -3.96
N THR A 513 -22.44 9.24 -2.87
CA THR A 513 -23.17 9.46 -1.62
C THR A 513 -23.38 10.95 -1.37
N ASP A 514 -24.32 11.29 -0.49
CA ASP A 514 -24.56 12.66 -0.08
C ASP A 514 -23.30 13.29 0.55
N ALA A 515 -23.17 14.61 0.42
CA ALA A 515 -22.03 15.36 0.96
C ALA A 515 -22.17 15.66 2.46
N ASP A 516 -22.79 14.75 3.21
CA ASP A 516 -23.00 14.85 4.65
C ASP A 516 -22.25 13.75 5.44
N VAL A 517 -22.38 13.76 6.76
CA VAL A 517 -21.70 12.78 7.64
C VAL A 517 -22.21 11.35 7.44
N ASP A 518 -23.46 11.16 7.05
CA ASP A 518 -24.04 9.84 6.79
C ASP A 518 -23.53 9.28 5.45
N GLY A 519 -23.47 10.11 4.41
CA GLY A 519 -22.91 9.75 3.12
C GLY A 519 -21.42 9.41 3.22
N ALA A 520 -20.64 10.19 3.96
CA ALA A 520 -19.23 9.88 4.25
C ALA A 520 -19.07 8.54 4.98
N HIS A 521 -19.97 8.22 5.91
CA HIS A 521 -19.98 6.94 6.62
C HIS A 521 -20.32 5.78 5.67
N ILE A 522 -21.31 5.93 4.78
CA ILE A 522 -21.68 4.90 3.78
C ILE A 522 -20.50 4.65 2.83
N ALA A 523 -19.84 5.71 2.33
CA ALA A 523 -18.64 5.57 1.51
C ALA A 523 -17.53 4.80 2.24
N THR A 524 -17.30 5.11 3.52
CA THR A 524 -16.31 4.40 4.35
C THR A 524 -16.67 2.92 4.53
N LEU A 525 -17.94 2.59 4.76
CA LEU A 525 -18.42 1.19 4.88
C LEU A 525 -18.21 0.42 3.56
N MET A 526 -18.45 1.07 2.42
CA MET A 526 -18.21 0.47 1.10
C MET A 526 -16.72 0.26 0.84
N LEU A 527 -15.88 1.25 1.13
CA LEU A 527 -14.43 1.12 1.01
C LEU A 527 -13.91 0.01 1.92
N THR A 528 -14.45 -0.11 3.15
CA THR A 528 -14.12 -1.21 4.07
C THR A 528 -14.48 -2.57 3.46
N PHE A 529 -15.62 -2.68 2.80
CA PHE A 529 -16.01 -3.92 2.13
C PHE A 529 -15.10 -4.25 0.94
N ILE A 530 -14.84 -3.27 0.07
CA ILE A 530 -13.97 -3.49 -1.12
C ILE A 530 -12.54 -3.79 -0.68
N TYR A 531 -11.99 -3.06 0.29
CA TYR A 531 -10.65 -3.27 0.81
C TYR A 531 -10.46 -4.69 1.38
N ASN A 532 -11.41 -5.18 2.18
CA ASN A 532 -11.28 -6.49 2.83
C ASN A 532 -11.56 -7.67 1.90
N PHE A 533 -12.38 -7.51 0.85
CA PHE A 533 -12.90 -8.64 0.07
C PHE A 533 -12.63 -8.59 -1.43
N MET A 534 -12.25 -7.42 -1.96
CA MET A 534 -12.00 -7.16 -3.38
C MET A 534 -10.84 -6.14 -3.57
N PRO A 535 -9.70 -6.26 -2.84
CA PRO A 535 -8.65 -5.24 -2.86
C PRO A 535 -8.07 -4.99 -4.26
N GLU A 536 -8.10 -5.98 -5.14
CA GLU A 536 -7.65 -5.88 -6.53
C GLU A 536 -8.43 -4.82 -7.31
N LEU A 537 -9.71 -4.55 -6.97
CA LEU A 537 -10.47 -3.47 -7.60
C LEU A 537 -9.88 -2.08 -7.34
N ILE A 538 -9.28 -1.89 -6.15
CA ILE A 538 -8.60 -0.63 -5.80
C ILE A 538 -7.23 -0.58 -6.49
N LYS A 539 -6.45 -1.66 -6.42
CA LYS A 539 -5.11 -1.76 -7.02
C LYS A 539 -5.12 -1.48 -8.51
N GLU A 540 -6.05 -2.08 -9.23
CA GLU A 540 -6.21 -1.91 -10.68
C GLU A 540 -6.94 -0.61 -11.05
N GLY A 541 -7.39 0.16 -10.05
CA GLY A 541 -7.93 1.51 -10.23
C GLY A 541 -9.35 1.56 -10.76
N HIS A 542 -10.18 0.61 -10.36
CA HIS A 542 -11.59 0.55 -10.73
C HIS A 542 -12.52 1.29 -9.76
N VAL A 543 -12.05 1.78 -8.61
CA VAL A 543 -12.89 2.39 -7.57
C VAL A 543 -12.71 3.90 -7.53
N TYR A 544 -13.83 4.62 -7.53
CA TYR A 544 -13.88 6.09 -7.54
C TYR A 544 -14.91 6.62 -6.55
N LEU A 545 -14.66 7.84 -6.05
CA LEU A 545 -15.63 8.65 -5.32
C LEU A 545 -16.10 9.78 -6.23
N ALA A 546 -17.41 9.91 -6.42
CA ALA A 546 -17.98 11.05 -7.11
C ALA A 546 -17.82 12.32 -6.27
N GLN A 547 -17.58 13.44 -6.93
CA GLN A 547 -17.47 14.75 -6.29
C GLN A 547 -18.60 15.64 -6.82
N PRO A 548 -19.80 15.59 -6.21
CA PRO A 548 -20.87 16.52 -6.58
C PRO A 548 -20.53 17.93 -6.11
N PRO A 549 -21.06 19.00 -6.76
CA PRO A 549 -20.88 20.36 -6.29
C PRO A 549 -21.60 20.57 -4.95
N LEU A 550 -21.03 21.46 -4.13
CA LEU A 550 -21.60 21.88 -2.86
C LEU A 550 -22.58 23.06 -3.04
N PHE A 551 -22.37 23.90 -4.06
CA PHE A 551 -23.17 25.09 -4.30
C PHE A 551 -23.58 25.20 -5.77
N ASN A 552 -24.83 25.65 -5.98
CA ASN A 552 -25.31 26.18 -7.25
C ASN A 552 -25.54 27.68 -7.11
N ILE A 553 -24.91 28.47 -7.94
CA ILE A 553 -25.01 29.93 -7.96
C ILE A 553 -25.70 30.30 -9.27
N THR A 554 -26.93 30.81 -9.20
CA THR A 554 -27.68 31.21 -10.38
C THR A 554 -27.62 32.75 -10.54
N LYS A 555 -27.11 33.21 -11.69
CA LYS A 555 -27.13 34.60 -12.05
C LYS A 555 -27.47 34.80 -13.51
N ASN A 556 -28.42 35.67 -13.83
CA ASN A 556 -28.88 35.92 -15.20
C ASN A 556 -29.30 34.64 -15.95
N LYS A 557 -29.93 33.69 -15.30
CA LYS A 557 -30.29 32.36 -15.82
C LYS A 557 -29.12 31.49 -16.21
N LYS A 558 -27.93 31.76 -15.72
CA LYS A 558 -26.75 30.94 -15.90
C LYS A 558 -26.39 30.32 -14.56
N HIS A 559 -26.11 29.02 -14.57
CA HIS A 559 -25.69 28.25 -13.40
C HIS A 559 -24.17 28.23 -13.32
N TYR A 560 -23.65 28.35 -12.10
CA TYR A 560 -22.23 28.19 -11.77
C TYR A 560 -22.18 27.25 -10.58
N TYR A 561 -21.35 26.23 -10.69
CA TYR A 561 -21.21 25.22 -9.65
C TYR A 561 -19.89 25.41 -8.91
N ALA A 562 -19.91 25.28 -7.58
CA ALA A 562 -18.71 25.34 -6.75
C ALA A 562 -18.59 24.10 -5.90
N TYR A 563 -17.37 23.55 -5.83
CA TYR A 563 -17.04 22.30 -5.16
C TYR A 563 -16.38 22.54 -3.79
N SER A 564 -16.09 23.82 -3.45
CA SER A 564 -15.55 24.24 -2.17
C SER A 564 -16.05 25.62 -1.78
N ASP A 565 -15.93 25.98 -0.49
CA ASP A 565 -16.24 27.33 -0.01
C ASP A 565 -15.31 28.38 -0.64
N GLU A 566 -14.06 28.04 -0.91
CA GLU A 566 -13.09 28.93 -1.56
C GLU A 566 -13.49 29.18 -3.02
N GLU A 567 -13.85 28.16 -3.76
CA GLU A 567 -14.32 28.26 -5.14
C GLU A 567 -15.62 29.08 -5.21
N TYR A 568 -16.55 28.83 -4.29
CA TYR A 568 -17.77 29.61 -4.14
C TYR A 568 -17.48 31.11 -3.97
N GLN A 569 -16.56 31.47 -3.08
CA GLN A 569 -16.17 32.86 -2.86
C GLN A 569 -15.49 33.49 -4.09
N ASN A 570 -14.70 32.72 -4.82
CA ASN A 570 -14.02 33.16 -6.03
C ASN A 570 -15.03 33.42 -7.17
N ILE A 571 -15.98 32.50 -7.37
CA ILE A 571 -17.06 32.70 -8.35
C ILE A 571 -17.87 33.94 -8.02
N LEU A 572 -18.26 34.14 -6.75
CA LEU A 572 -19.01 35.36 -6.36
C LEU A 572 -18.22 36.67 -6.59
N LYS A 573 -16.90 36.64 -6.42
CA LYS A 573 -16.05 37.83 -6.75
C LYS A 573 -16.02 38.09 -8.24
N GLU A 574 -15.97 37.03 -9.06
CA GLU A 574 -15.90 37.15 -10.52
C GLU A 574 -17.21 37.65 -11.13
N ILE A 575 -18.33 37.01 -10.76
CA ILE A 575 -19.65 37.35 -11.34
C ILE A 575 -20.33 38.53 -10.62
N GLY A 576 -19.86 38.91 -9.43
CA GLY A 576 -20.48 39.90 -8.53
C GLY A 576 -21.62 39.29 -7.72
N ALA A 577 -21.65 39.52 -6.42
CA ALA A 577 -22.64 38.93 -5.50
C ALA A 577 -24.05 39.48 -5.65
N GLU A 578 -24.21 40.72 -6.17
CA GLU A 578 -25.51 41.38 -6.28
C GLU A 578 -26.38 40.71 -7.35
N GLY A 579 -27.57 40.23 -6.96
CA GLY A 579 -28.51 39.53 -7.85
C GLY A 579 -28.15 38.07 -8.16
N ALA A 580 -27.20 37.49 -7.46
CA ALA A 580 -26.94 36.06 -7.51
C ALA A 580 -27.83 35.33 -6.49
N ASP A 581 -28.52 34.29 -6.93
CA ASP A 581 -29.25 33.35 -6.09
C ASP A 581 -28.32 32.12 -5.80
N VAL A 582 -28.18 31.80 -4.52
CA VAL A 582 -27.24 30.75 -4.07
C VAL A 582 -28.01 29.65 -3.36
N SER A 583 -27.89 28.44 -3.87
CA SER A 583 -28.38 27.22 -3.25
C SER A 583 -27.21 26.35 -2.80
N ARG A 584 -27.23 25.86 -1.55
CA ARG A 584 -26.30 24.86 -1.06
C ARG A 584 -26.98 23.50 -1.10
N PHE A 585 -26.39 22.55 -1.81
CA PHE A 585 -26.86 21.17 -1.83
C PHE A 585 -26.48 20.46 -0.51
N LYS A 586 -27.45 19.81 0.14
CA LYS A 586 -27.23 19.00 1.31
C LYS A 586 -27.19 17.49 0.98
N GLY A 587 -27.76 17.12 -0.18
CA GLY A 587 -27.75 15.77 -0.65
C GLY A 587 -28.09 15.69 -2.15
N LEU A 588 -27.76 14.55 -2.76
CA LEU A 588 -27.99 14.26 -4.19
C LEU A 588 -29.46 14.32 -4.59
N GLY A 589 -30.37 14.04 -3.65
CA GLY A 589 -31.82 14.11 -3.87
C GLY A 589 -32.38 15.53 -3.97
N GLU A 590 -31.57 16.56 -3.66
CA GLU A 590 -31.94 17.98 -3.81
C GLU A 590 -31.55 18.52 -5.20
N MET A 591 -30.68 17.80 -5.93
CA MET A 591 -30.31 18.14 -7.30
C MET A 591 -31.39 17.67 -8.26
N ASP A 592 -31.69 18.49 -9.25
CA ASP A 592 -32.54 18.02 -10.34
C ASP A 592 -31.74 17.07 -11.28
N THR A 593 -32.48 16.40 -12.18
CA THR A 593 -31.87 15.38 -13.06
C THR A 593 -30.82 15.96 -13.99
N GLU A 594 -31.00 17.18 -14.48
CA GLU A 594 -30.06 17.84 -15.42
C GLU A 594 -28.81 18.28 -14.65
N GLU A 595 -28.97 18.86 -13.46
CA GLU A 595 -27.84 19.25 -12.59
C GLU A 595 -26.98 18.05 -12.23
N LEU A 596 -27.58 16.94 -11.77
CA LEU A 596 -26.85 15.72 -11.40
C LEU A 596 -26.14 15.08 -12.61
N ALA A 597 -26.80 15.07 -13.75
CA ALA A 597 -26.23 14.55 -14.99
C ALA A 597 -25.00 15.38 -15.41
N GLU A 598 -25.13 16.71 -15.53
CA GLU A 598 -24.08 17.60 -16.01
C GLU A 598 -22.88 17.68 -15.06
N THR A 599 -23.11 17.72 -13.75
CA THR A 599 -22.04 17.98 -12.78
C THR A 599 -21.33 16.74 -12.25
N THR A 600 -22.04 15.58 -12.23
CA THR A 600 -21.60 14.40 -11.48
C THR A 600 -21.56 13.13 -12.31
N MET A 601 -22.37 12.99 -13.37
CA MET A 601 -22.47 11.75 -14.12
C MET A 601 -21.85 11.82 -15.52
N ASP A 602 -21.85 12.98 -16.18
CA ASP A 602 -21.28 13.12 -17.53
C ASP A 602 -19.76 12.96 -17.48
N PRO A 603 -19.18 12.01 -18.23
CA PRO A 603 -17.73 11.79 -18.28
C PRO A 603 -16.90 13.02 -18.69
N GLU A 604 -17.48 13.97 -19.45
CA GLU A 604 -16.76 15.15 -19.93
C GLU A 604 -16.66 16.27 -18.90
N THR A 605 -17.60 16.36 -17.95
CA THR A 605 -17.73 17.52 -17.05
C THR A 605 -17.56 17.15 -15.58
N ARG A 606 -17.77 15.90 -15.20
CA ARG A 606 -17.69 15.44 -13.80
C ARG A 606 -16.27 15.39 -13.25
N THR A 607 -16.17 15.49 -11.95
CA THR A 607 -14.94 15.23 -11.20
C THR A 607 -15.06 13.92 -10.42
N LEU A 608 -14.10 13.02 -10.61
CA LEU A 608 -13.98 11.76 -9.86
C LEU A 608 -12.67 11.70 -9.11
N LEU A 609 -12.73 11.35 -7.84
CA LEU A 609 -11.55 11.02 -7.04
C LEU A 609 -11.27 9.52 -7.14
N ARG A 610 -10.16 9.13 -7.75
CA ARG A 610 -9.73 7.73 -7.81
C ARG A 610 -9.23 7.28 -6.43
N VAL A 611 -9.73 6.15 -5.96
CA VAL A 611 -9.24 5.51 -4.74
C VAL A 611 -7.98 4.73 -5.08
N ASN A 612 -6.89 5.05 -4.41
CA ASN A 612 -5.60 4.39 -4.58
C ASN A 612 -5.20 3.65 -3.29
N MET A 613 -4.43 2.60 -3.45
CA MET A 613 -3.86 1.82 -2.36
C MET A 613 -2.45 1.39 -2.76
N GLU A 614 -1.47 1.73 -1.94
CA GLU A 614 -0.11 1.24 -2.10
C GLU A 614 0.07 -0.07 -1.32
N GLU A 615 0.79 -1.03 -1.90
CA GLU A 615 1.04 -2.32 -1.23
C GLU A 615 1.94 -2.19 0.00
N ASP A 616 2.85 -1.22 -0.04
CA ASP A 616 3.76 -0.92 1.07
C ASP A 616 3.02 -0.32 2.28
N ASP A 617 1.83 0.28 2.09
CA ASP A 617 1.01 0.87 3.15
C ASP A 617 0.00 -0.10 3.78
N LYS A 618 -0.01 -1.36 3.35
CA LYS A 618 -1.01 -2.35 3.81
C LYS A 618 -1.12 -2.43 5.33
N ALA A 619 0.00 -2.41 6.04
CA ALA A 619 0.01 -2.49 7.50
C ALA A 619 -0.70 -1.29 8.16
N GLU A 620 -0.45 -0.07 7.65
CA GLU A 620 -1.08 1.15 8.17
C GLU A 620 -2.57 1.24 7.75
N LEU A 621 -2.91 0.78 6.55
CA LEU A 621 -4.31 0.67 6.11
C LEU A 621 -5.10 -0.30 6.98
N ASP A 622 -4.55 -1.48 7.29
CA ASP A 622 -5.16 -2.45 8.20
C ASP A 622 -5.40 -1.85 9.60
N ILE A 623 -4.44 -1.09 10.13
CA ILE A 623 -4.58 -0.38 11.41
C ILE A 623 -5.65 0.71 11.31
N THR A 624 -5.67 1.47 10.23
CA THR A 624 -6.63 2.56 10.01
C THR A 624 -8.06 2.03 9.94
N PHE A 625 -8.31 1.01 9.11
CA PHE A 625 -9.63 0.38 9.05
C PHE A 625 -10.03 -0.27 10.37
N THR A 626 -9.09 -0.90 11.09
CA THR A 626 -9.35 -1.47 12.42
C THR A 626 -9.70 -0.38 13.43
N THR A 627 -8.96 0.73 13.45
CA THR A 627 -9.19 1.87 14.35
C THR A 627 -10.54 2.53 14.09
N LEU A 628 -10.85 2.81 12.83
CA LEU A 628 -12.07 3.53 12.46
C LEU A 628 -13.32 2.64 12.49
N MET A 629 -13.21 1.39 12.04
CA MET A 629 -14.33 0.52 11.77
C MET A 629 -14.40 -0.70 12.70
N GLY A 630 -13.36 -0.94 13.52
CA GLY A 630 -13.29 -2.06 14.48
C GLY A 630 -14.21 -1.90 15.70
N ASP A 631 -14.24 -2.94 16.55
CA ASP A 631 -15.13 -2.98 17.73
C ASP A 631 -14.65 -2.10 18.87
N GLN A 632 -13.34 -1.90 19.01
CA GLN A 632 -12.74 -1.12 20.08
C GLN A 632 -13.04 0.38 19.91
N VAL A 633 -13.59 1.01 20.96
CA VAL A 633 -13.97 2.43 20.92
C VAL A 633 -12.78 3.35 21.22
N GLU A 634 -11.90 2.95 22.14
CA GLU A 634 -10.82 3.80 22.63
C GLU A 634 -9.81 4.19 21.54
N PRO A 635 -9.31 3.30 20.65
CA PRO A 635 -8.43 3.69 19.56
C PRO A 635 -9.05 4.72 18.60
N ARG A 636 -10.36 4.61 18.37
CA ARG A 636 -11.11 5.57 17.53
C ARG A 636 -11.22 6.92 18.20
N ARG A 637 -11.47 6.94 19.51
CA ARG A 637 -11.52 8.16 20.32
C ARG A 637 -10.17 8.87 20.32
N GLU A 638 -9.07 8.15 20.59
CA GLU A 638 -7.72 8.69 20.51
C GLU A 638 -7.43 9.27 19.12
N PHE A 639 -7.85 8.59 18.05
CA PHE A 639 -7.69 9.06 16.68
C PHE A 639 -8.43 10.40 16.45
N ILE A 640 -9.69 10.50 16.89
CA ILE A 640 -10.51 11.73 16.78
C ILE A 640 -9.85 12.87 17.55
N GLU A 641 -9.48 12.65 18.82
CA GLU A 641 -8.85 13.68 19.67
C GLU A 641 -7.55 14.20 19.09
N LYS A 642 -6.72 13.30 18.55
CA LYS A 642 -5.43 13.66 17.93
C LYS A 642 -5.59 14.47 16.64
N ASN A 643 -6.60 14.15 15.84
CA ASN A 643 -6.78 14.73 14.51
C ASN A 643 -7.82 15.87 14.48
N ALA A 644 -8.53 16.15 15.59
CA ALA A 644 -9.58 17.16 15.65
C ALA A 644 -9.11 18.56 15.20
N ARG A 645 -7.86 18.92 15.49
CA ARG A 645 -7.25 20.20 15.11
C ARG A 645 -7.10 20.41 13.59
N TYR A 646 -7.10 19.34 12.81
CA TYR A 646 -6.96 19.38 11.35
C TYR A 646 -8.28 19.44 10.61
N VAL A 647 -9.41 19.27 11.33
CA VAL A 647 -10.74 19.33 10.71
C VAL A 647 -11.06 20.79 10.38
N LYS A 648 -11.20 21.09 9.09
CA LYS A 648 -11.50 22.44 8.58
C LYS A 648 -13.00 22.70 8.42
N ASN A 649 -13.79 21.65 8.17
CA ASN A 649 -15.23 21.76 7.94
C ASN A 649 -15.96 20.87 8.95
N LEU A 650 -16.43 21.45 10.04
CA LEU A 650 -17.40 20.82 10.92
C LEU A 650 -18.79 21.26 10.44
N ASP A 651 -19.61 20.29 10.05
CA ASP A 651 -21.03 20.50 9.81
C ASP A 651 -21.71 20.61 11.20
N VAL A 652 -21.82 21.84 11.72
CA VAL A 652 -22.41 22.16 13.03
C VAL A 652 -23.77 22.78 12.85
#